data_6f894e523602398428dc3a54b6fb413a
#
_entry.id   6f894e523602398428dc3a54b6fb413a
#
_cell.length_a   1.000
_cell.length_b   1.000
_cell.length_c   1.000
_cell.angle_alpha   90.00
_cell.angle_beta   90.00
_cell.angle_gamma   90.00
#
_symmetry.space_group_name_H-M   'P 1'
#
loop_
_entity.id
_entity.type
_entity.pdbx_description
1 polymer ?
#
loop_
_entity_poly.entity_id
_entity_poly.type
_entity_poly.pdbx_seq_one_letter_code
_entity_poly.pdbx_strand_id
1 'polypeptide(L)'
;MFPHKKLDWHTSRLEAQVRESSDDPERRHELARAYLSRGLYHGGGEAWCNKALAQARKVLSEDPGHLAALVTAGTALVGMGRPDAARKYLDDAARLDNERADLHLALGALHRSEGDRHMALRHLESACRLAPESWEAHLYLGRVLSERARELPEARRLVERAQYHLVQALKRGPTQDLSAPLLRDLGLSCLQTGRYREAEKFFLRLREHERFRHVARYHLGMVAYHLGKYNNAIQHFRQYLQDRPDDARVHARTGMAFLQLGEHRRATEACNHALMLDPANKLARYTLGCALLEEGNPSEAIRVFKEALQEHPNHQEAYLELARIRRLAGDVEWLTQALATEVRHVDHLPPGSGPESPRAVTRQRIAILLEQLRQLGGETVPYILRCVDAAQDEAVRFQLWEAACTITGSTMADDVAWALREPGQTYRVPLARKAVAAAANIPEPVLTRGLTVEEDDLKRNAVDRHGPAADVSRHRMNVEAERNEARAWQALLLLSIASRRSRSGRRLLETWAHVADPELAVAAQAGLAMYGDPKAVAELQARADVCRAGPRVRMLLEQVVPPRAKLPPRPVSDDADAHCSCCGRTARDAEHLMAGSDAVICNVCVVDVGRKRRQLAAPDDATCAFCGKTHLETRGVYRKQGVDICSECLEFSLGLMEREEVDQFLASW
;
A
#
# COMPACT_ATOMS: atom_id res chain seq x y z
N MET A 1 28.19 34.49 11.03
CA MET A 1 28.38 33.97 12.40
C MET A 1 27.79 32.55 12.43
N PHE A 2 28.58 31.55 12.75
CA PHE A 2 28.12 30.15 12.69
C PHE A 2 26.92 29.93 13.63
N PRO A 3 25.88 29.18 13.21
CA PRO A 3 24.66 28.97 14.00
C PRO A 3 24.93 28.40 15.41
N HIS A 4 25.88 27.49 15.55
CA HIS A 4 26.34 27.01 16.87
C HIS A 4 26.75 28.13 17.81
N LYS A 5 27.46 29.13 17.33
CA LYS A 5 27.89 30.28 18.15
C LYS A 5 26.72 31.14 18.66
N LYS A 6 25.63 31.23 17.88
CA LYS A 6 24.40 31.93 18.34
C LYS A 6 23.68 31.15 19.44
N LEU A 7 23.58 29.83 19.30
CA LEU A 7 22.95 28.97 20.30
C LEU A 7 23.77 28.90 21.57
N ASP A 8 25.10 28.79 21.43
CA ASP A 8 26.04 28.84 22.56
C ASP A 8 25.95 30.18 23.28
N TRP A 9 25.91 31.30 22.57
CA TRP A 9 25.72 32.61 23.13
C TRP A 9 24.40 32.78 23.88
N HIS A 10 23.30 32.32 23.29
CA HIS A 10 21.96 32.35 23.89
C HIS A 10 21.91 31.53 25.18
N THR A 11 22.45 30.31 25.13
CA THR A 11 22.50 29.40 26.28
C THR A 11 23.38 30.01 27.41
N SER A 12 24.54 30.54 27.06
CA SER A 12 25.45 31.19 28.04
C SER A 12 24.83 32.44 28.67
N ARG A 13 24.04 33.19 27.88
CA ARG A 13 23.30 34.36 28.39
C ARG A 13 22.22 33.93 29.38
N LEU A 14 21.46 32.90 29.08
CA LEU A 14 20.44 32.35 29.99
C LEU A 14 21.10 31.78 31.27
N GLU A 15 22.26 31.12 31.14
CA GLU A 15 23.03 30.63 32.28
C GLU A 15 23.48 31.81 33.22
N ALA A 16 23.91 32.94 32.64
CA ALA A 16 24.26 34.12 33.39
C ALA A 16 23.03 34.73 34.08
N GLN A 17 21.92 34.87 33.36
CA GLN A 17 20.67 35.41 33.92
C GLN A 17 20.12 34.55 35.07
N VAL A 18 20.18 33.21 34.97
CA VAL A 18 19.78 32.31 36.06
C VAL A 18 20.72 32.36 37.24
N ARG A 19 22.02 32.71 37.05
CA ARG A 19 22.96 32.96 38.17
C ARG A 19 22.64 34.25 38.90
N GLU A 20 22.24 35.31 38.17
CA GLU A 20 21.90 36.62 38.73
C GLU A 20 20.53 36.61 39.43
N SER A 21 19.60 35.78 38.97
CA SER A 21 18.24 35.66 39.51
C SER A 21 17.94 34.19 39.76
N SER A 22 18.53 33.63 40.81
CA SER A 22 18.47 32.18 41.09
C SER A 22 17.07 31.68 41.40
N ASP A 23 16.16 32.54 41.81
CA ASP A 23 14.81 32.19 42.31
C ASP A 23 13.70 32.48 41.30
N ASP A 24 14.05 32.77 40.03
CA ASP A 24 13.05 32.97 38.96
C ASP A 24 12.74 31.66 38.23
N PRO A 25 11.58 31.04 38.47
CA PRO A 25 11.22 29.76 37.87
C PRO A 25 11.06 29.83 36.34
N GLU A 26 10.60 30.97 35.81
CA GLU A 26 10.42 31.15 34.37
C GLU A 26 11.77 31.17 33.64
N ARG A 27 12.75 31.89 34.14
CA ARG A 27 14.11 31.92 33.56
C ARG A 27 14.77 30.55 33.63
N ARG A 28 14.59 29.83 34.75
CA ARG A 28 15.07 28.43 34.86
C ARG A 28 14.43 27.53 33.84
N HIS A 29 13.12 27.70 33.62
CA HIS A 29 12.39 26.92 32.60
C HIS A 29 12.88 27.28 31.17
N GLU A 30 13.09 28.54 30.84
CA GLU A 30 13.70 28.97 29.57
C GLU A 30 15.08 28.33 29.35
N LEU A 31 15.93 28.30 30.37
CA LEU A 31 17.23 27.64 30.33
C LEU A 31 17.06 26.11 30.10
N ALA A 32 16.11 25.49 30.80
CA ALA A 32 15.78 24.07 30.60
C ALA A 32 15.39 23.77 29.16
N ARG A 33 14.55 24.61 28.54
CA ARG A 33 14.16 24.50 27.13
C ARG A 33 15.35 24.70 26.18
N ALA A 34 16.22 25.62 26.44
CA ALA A 34 17.43 25.85 25.65
C ALA A 34 18.36 24.61 25.68
N TYR A 35 18.57 24.03 26.87
CA TYR A 35 19.31 22.77 27.01
C TYR A 35 18.63 21.60 26.31
N LEU A 36 17.31 21.48 26.43
CA LEU A 36 16.52 20.43 25.76
C LEU A 36 16.67 20.53 24.26
N SER A 37 16.48 21.71 23.67
CA SER A 37 16.66 21.95 22.24
C SER A 37 18.05 21.52 21.76
N ARG A 38 19.10 21.87 22.53
CA ARG A 38 20.45 21.47 22.23
C ARG A 38 20.67 19.95 22.29
N GLY A 39 20.07 19.30 23.30
CA GLY A 39 20.13 17.84 23.46
C GLY A 39 19.46 17.06 22.33
N LEU A 40 18.25 17.48 21.96
CA LEU A 40 17.42 16.76 20.98
C LEU A 40 17.81 17.04 19.53
N TYR A 41 18.14 18.30 19.19
CA TYR A 41 18.22 18.74 17.81
C TYR A 41 19.63 19.14 17.34
N HIS A 42 20.54 19.53 18.26
CA HIS A 42 21.85 20.05 17.91
C HIS A 42 23.02 19.12 18.27
N GLY A 43 22.75 17.82 18.45
CA GLY A 43 23.78 16.80 18.66
C GLY A 43 24.42 16.80 20.06
N GLY A 44 23.84 17.53 21.02
CA GLY A 44 24.30 17.54 22.40
C GLY A 44 24.04 16.28 23.20
N GLY A 45 23.10 15.44 22.73
CA GLY A 45 22.79 14.14 23.27
C GLY A 45 22.34 14.12 24.72
N GLU A 46 22.57 13.01 25.40
CA GLU A 46 22.10 12.73 26.76
C GLU A 46 22.61 13.77 27.80
N ALA A 47 23.85 14.27 27.67
CA ALA A 47 24.42 15.20 28.60
C ALA A 47 23.60 16.51 28.70
N TRP A 48 23.09 17.02 27.57
CA TRP A 48 22.29 18.24 27.55
C TRP A 48 20.84 17.97 27.98
N CYS A 49 20.29 16.82 27.67
CA CYS A 49 18.99 16.38 28.21
C CYS A 49 19.06 16.26 29.76
N ASN A 50 20.15 15.76 30.31
CA ASN A 50 20.36 15.71 31.77
C ASN A 50 20.40 17.12 32.39
N LYS A 51 21.09 18.11 31.74
CA LYS A 51 21.05 19.50 32.19
C LYS A 51 19.65 20.09 32.13
N ALA A 52 18.89 19.83 31.06
CA ALA A 52 17.51 20.26 30.95
C ALA A 52 16.62 19.67 32.06
N LEU A 53 16.74 18.39 32.32
CA LEU A 53 16.01 17.69 33.38
C LEU A 53 16.38 18.28 34.78
N ALA A 54 17.65 18.58 35.02
CA ALA A 54 18.08 19.15 36.30
C ALA A 54 17.47 20.55 36.56
N GLN A 55 17.36 21.40 35.52
CA GLN A 55 16.72 22.70 35.65
C GLN A 55 15.20 22.56 35.82
N ALA A 56 14.58 21.71 35.03
CA ALA A 56 13.12 21.44 35.12
C ALA A 56 12.75 20.90 36.52
N ARG A 57 13.55 20.00 37.11
CA ARG A 57 13.33 19.49 38.49
C ARG A 57 13.45 20.56 39.56
N LYS A 58 14.34 21.54 39.38
CA LYS A 58 14.45 22.69 40.31
C LYS A 58 13.14 23.52 40.27
N VAL A 59 12.61 23.79 39.08
CA VAL A 59 11.31 24.47 38.95
C VAL A 59 10.22 23.68 39.65
N LEU A 60 10.16 22.35 39.42
CA LEU A 60 9.17 21.47 40.00
C LEU A 60 9.31 21.26 41.51
N SER A 61 10.48 21.52 42.09
CA SER A 61 10.64 21.53 43.55
C SER A 61 10.01 22.76 44.23
N GLU A 62 9.88 23.85 43.52
CA GLU A 62 9.23 25.08 43.95
C GLU A 62 7.74 25.09 43.62
N ASP A 63 7.39 24.67 42.39
CA ASP A 63 6.02 24.51 41.90
C ASP A 63 5.84 23.14 41.27
N PRO A 64 5.34 22.13 42.01
CA PRO A 64 5.07 20.79 41.48
C PRO A 64 4.04 20.76 40.36
N GLY A 65 3.17 21.77 40.25
CA GLY A 65 2.15 21.94 39.23
C GLY A 65 2.62 22.68 37.96
N HIS A 66 3.89 23.09 37.89
CA HIS A 66 4.38 23.85 36.75
C HIS A 66 4.40 23.03 35.48
N LEU A 67 3.32 23.15 34.72
CA LEU A 67 3.00 22.31 33.57
C LEU A 67 4.13 22.25 32.52
N ALA A 68 4.67 23.40 32.14
CA ALA A 68 5.72 23.47 31.12
C ALA A 68 7.04 22.82 31.58
N ALA A 69 7.34 22.84 32.89
CA ALA A 69 8.47 22.12 33.44
C ALA A 69 8.26 20.61 33.48
N LEU A 70 7.02 20.14 33.76
CA LEU A 70 6.64 18.70 33.64
C LEU A 70 6.86 18.19 32.23
N VAL A 71 6.34 18.92 31.22
CA VAL A 71 6.53 18.56 29.81
C VAL A 71 8.00 18.54 29.42
N THR A 72 8.78 19.55 29.86
CA THR A 72 10.22 19.62 29.57
C THR A 72 11.01 18.48 30.23
N ALA A 73 10.68 18.12 31.49
CA ALA A 73 11.30 16.99 32.20
C ALA A 73 10.97 15.65 31.50
N GLY A 74 9.70 15.42 31.13
CA GLY A 74 9.27 14.25 30.38
C GLY A 74 9.97 14.14 29.03
N THR A 75 10.01 15.22 28.27
CA THR A 75 10.67 15.25 26.95
C THR A 75 12.18 15.00 27.05
N ALA A 76 12.84 15.54 28.08
CA ALA A 76 14.26 15.27 28.32
C ALA A 76 14.52 13.79 28.61
N LEU A 77 13.66 13.15 29.41
CA LEU A 77 13.74 11.71 29.70
C LEU A 77 13.49 10.85 28.47
N VAL A 78 12.54 11.20 27.59
CA VAL A 78 12.37 10.56 26.29
C VAL A 78 13.65 10.68 25.46
N GLY A 79 14.26 11.85 25.41
CA GLY A 79 15.53 12.09 24.70
C GLY A 79 16.71 11.28 25.23
N MET A 80 16.65 10.85 26.50
CA MET A 80 17.64 9.99 27.15
C MET A 80 17.31 8.48 27.03
N GLY A 81 16.23 8.10 26.35
CA GLY A 81 15.80 6.72 26.22
C GLY A 81 15.22 6.11 27.52
N ARG A 82 14.63 6.95 28.39
CA ARG A 82 14.01 6.53 29.66
C ARG A 82 12.49 6.73 29.66
N PRO A 83 11.75 5.95 28.83
CA PRO A 83 10.32 6.16 28.62
C PRO A 83 9.48 5.99 29.88
N ASP A 84 9.76 4.99 30.73
CA ASP A 84 9.00 4.76 31.97
C ASP A 84 9.07 5.94 32.94
N ALA A 85 10.23 6.56 33.06
CA ALA A 85 10.41 7.75 33.91
C ALA A 85 9.74 8.99 33.27
N ALA A 86 9.76 9.11 31.95
CA ALA A 86 9.13 10.20 31.21
C ALA A 86 7.61 10.16 31.37
N ARG A 87 7.01 8.96 31.30
CA ARG A 87 5.56 8.74 31.43
C ARG A 87 4.98 9.40 32.68
N LYS A 88 5.63 9.27 33.83
CA LYS A 88 5.15 9.87 35.08
C LYS A 88 4.97 11.39 34.98
N TYR A 89 5.96 12.09 34.45
CA TYR A 89 5.89 13.54 34.28
C TYR A 89 4.85 13.97 33.24
N LEU A 90 4.73 13.22 32.16
CA LEU A 90 3.77 13.54 31.10
C LEU A 90 2.32 13.20 31.48
N ASP A 91 2.09 12.15 32.26
CA ASP A 91 0.77 11.82 32.81
C ASP A 91 0.31 12.88 33.84
N ASP A 92 1.25 13.37 34.68
CA ASP A 92 0.96 14.47 35.60
C ASP A 92 0.64 15.77 34.84
N ALA A 93 1.38 16.08 33.78
CA ALA A 93 1.08 17.21 32.90
C ALA A 93 -0.30 17.05 32.21
N ALA A 94 -0.65 15.86 31.75
CA ALA A 94 -1.92 15.58 31.08
C ALA A 94 -3.14 15.70 32.00
N ARG A 95 -2.97 15.45 33.30
CA ARG A 95 -4.03 15.66 34.31
C ARG A 95 -4.30 17.14 34.56
N LEU A 96 -3.29 18.01 34.41
CA LEU A 96 -3.41 19.44 34.61
C LEU A 96 -4.02 20.14 33.38
N ASP A 97 -3.55 19.85 32.21
CA ASP A 97 -4.06 20.40 30.95
C ASP A 97 -3.73 19.47 29.78
N ASN A 98 -4.75 18.90 29.17
CA ASN A 98 -4.61 17.95 28.07
C ASN A 98 -4.76 18.60 26.67
N GLU A 99 -4.92 19.92 26.55
CA GLU A 99 -5.13 20.60 25.27
C GLU A 99 -3.87 21.35 24.76
N ARG A 100 -2.70 21.00 25.25
CA ARG A 100 -1.43 21.65 24.88
C ARG A 100 -0.69 20.94 23.77
N ALA A 101 -0.22 21.68 22.80
CA ALA A 101 0.54 21.17 21.66
C ALA A 101 1.89 20.55 22.07
N ASP A 102 2.61 21.18 23.02
CA ASP A 102 3.90 20.70 23.51
C ASP A 102 3.78 19.40 24.29
N LEU A 103 2.69 19.23 25.08
CA LEU A 103 2.38 17.96 25.73
C LEU A 103 2.09 16.85 24.72
N HIS A 104 1.23 17.12 23.73
CA HIS A 104 0.95 16.15 22.69
C HIS A 104 2.19 15.78 21.86
N LEU A 105 3.09 16.72 21.60
CA LEU A 105 4.36 16.45 20.96
C LEU A 105 5.22 15.50 21.81
N ALA A 106 5.32 15.76 23.12
CA ALA A 106 6.08 14.94 24.06
C ALA A 106 5.50 13.52 24.20
N LEU A 107 4.16 13.40 24.33
CA LEU A 107 3.46 12.10 24.35
C LEU A 107 3.64 11.33 23.04
N GLY A 108 3.58 12.02 21.90
CA GLY A 108 3.85 11.41 20.61
C GLY A 108 5.29 10.88 20.49
N ALA A 109 6.25 11.62 21.00
CA ALA A 109 7.66 11.17 21.04
C ALA A 109 7.86 9.99 22.03
N LEU A 110 7.14 9.99 23.16
CA LEU A 110 7.15 8.89 24.13
C LEU A 110 6.61 7.61 23.50
N HIS A 111 5.38 7.63 22.98
CA HIS A 111 4.77 6.46 22.35
C HIS A 111 5.58 5.93 21.14
N ARG A 112 6.22 6.83 20.37
CA ARG A 112 7.14 6.41 19.33
C ARG A 112 8.34 5.64 19.90
N SER A 113 8.90 6.07 21.03
CA SER A 113 10.03 5.39 21.70
C SER A 113 9.65 4.02 22.29
N GLU A 114 8.39 3.85 22.63
CA GLU A 114 7.80 2.58 23.10
C GLU A 114 7.38 1.65 21.97
N GLY A 115 7.43 2.11 20.72
CA GLY A 115 7.01 1.35 19.54
C GLY A 115 5.51 1.42 19.23
N ASP A 116 4.70 2.10 20.06
CA ASP A 116 3.27 2.31 19.81
C ASP A 116 3.05 3.43 18.79
N ARG A 117 3.17 3.06 17.51
CA ARG A 117 3.02 4.02 16.40
C ARG A 117 1.60 4.56 16.26
N HIS A 118 0.60 3.80 16.69
CA HIS A 118 -0.79 4.23 16.57
C HIS A 118 -1.08 5.40 17.54
N MET A 119 -0.70 5.26 18.80
CA MET A 119 -0.85 6.34 19.78
C MET A 119 0.08 7.51 19.46
N ALA A 120 1.32 7.25 18.99
CA ALA A 120 2.21 8.30 18.54
C ALA A 120 1.57 9.16 17.43
N LEU A 121 0.96 8.56 16.40
CA LEU A 121 0.26 9.31 15.34
C LEU A 121 -0.88 10.16 15.88
N ARG A 122 -1.74 9.61 16.74
CA ARG A 122 -2.87 10.36 17.32
C ARG A 122 -2.42 11.61 18.07
N HIS A 123 -1.38 11.48 18.90
CA HIS A 123 -0.85 12.62 19.64
C HIS A 123 -0.14 13.62 18.73
N LEU A 124 0.67 13.18 17.76
CA LEU A 124 1.37 14.08 16.85
C LEU A 124 0.42 14.81 15.89
N GLU A 125 -0.66 14.17 15.43
CA GLU A 125 -1.73 14.83 14.67
C GLU A 125 -2.44 15.89 15.52
N SER A 126 -2.65 15.64 16.82
CA SER A 126 -3.18 16.63 17.74
C SER A 126 -2.20 17.79 17.96
N ALA A 127 -0.90 17.51 18.11
CA ALA A 127 0.13 18.54 18.23
C ALA A 127 0.18 19.45 16.99
N CYS A 128 0.15 18.89 15.79
CA CYS A 128 0.12 19.66 14.53
C CYS A 128 -1.17 20.46 14.37
N ARG A 129 -2.31 19.96 14.85
CA ARG A 129 -3.59 20.69 14.81
C ARG A 129 -3.62 21.88 15.78
N LEU A 130 -3.08 21.69 17.00
CA LEU A 130 -3.02 22.73 18.03
C LEU A 130 -1.95 23.79 17.74
N ALA A 131 -0.84 23.39 17.14
CA ALA A 131 0.26 24.28 16.75
C ALA A 131 0.72 23.99 15.31
N PRO A 132 0.00 24.48 14.27
CA PRO A 132 0.33 24.22 12.87
C PRO A 132 1.71 24.77 12.45
N GLU A 133 2.26 25.74 13.18
CA GLU A 133 3.57 26.33 12.92
C GLU A 133 4.72 25.62 13.64
N SER A 134 4.43 24.58 14.45
CA SER A 134 5.48 23.82 15.12
C SER A 134 6.21 22.90 14.15
N TRP A 135 7.43 23.26 13.81
CA TRP A 135 8.29 22.43 12.95
C TRP A 135 8.64 21.09 13.61
N GLU A 136 8.74 21.05 14.95
CA GLU A 136 8.99 19.82 15.71
C GLU A 136 7.84 18.83 15.56
N ALA A 137 6.60 19.30 15.67
CA ALA A 137 5.42 18.46 15.51
C ALA A 137 5.36 17.86 14.10
N HIS A 138 5.61 18.68 13.09
CA HIS A 138 5.71 18.22 11.70
C HIS A 138 6.85 17.22 11.49
N LEU A 139 8.04 17.45 12.07
CA LEU A 139 9.18 16.55 11.99
C LEU A 139 8.84 15.15 12.57
N TYR A 140 8.32 15.12 13.79
CA TYR A 140 8.01 13.86 14.46
C TYR A 140 6.86 13.13 13.74
N LEU A 141 5.83 13.83 13.31
CA LEU A 141 4.72 13.24 12.55
C LEU A 141 5.20 12.64 11.22
N GLY A 142 6.01 13.38 10.46
CA GLY A 142 6.60 12.89 9.22
C GLY A 142 7.46 11.64 9.41
N ARG A 143 8.24 11.56 10.50
CA ARG A 143 9.04 10.38 10.85
C ARG A 143 8.17 9.16 11.18
N VAL A 144 7.16 9.32 12.04
CA VAL A 144 6.28 8.21 12.42
C VAL A 144 5.48 7.70 11.23
N LEU A 145 5.00 8.59 10.35
CA LEU A 145 4.35 8.21 9.09
C LEU A 145 5.32 7.44 8.17
N SER A 146 6.58 7.87 8.05
CA SER A 146 7.61 7.17 7.26
C SER A 146 7.96 5.79 7.84
N GLU A 147 8.01 5.67 9.17
CA GLU A 147 8.25 4.40 9.86
C GLU A 147 7.10 3.42 9.63
N ARG A 148 5.84 3.89 9.73
CA ARG A 148 4.65 3.08 9.48
C ARG A 148 4.52 2.67 8.01
N ALA A 149 4.90 3.55 7.09
CA ALA A 149 4.88 3.26 5.65
C ALA A 149 5.80 2.09 5.25
N ARG A 150 6.90 1.87 5.98
CA ARG A 150 7.81 0.74 5.71
C ARG A 150 7.24 -0.63 6.09
N GLU A 151 6.22 -0.65 6.94
CA GLU A 151 5.58 -1.89 7.43
C GLU A 151 4.40 -2.33 6.56
N LEU A 152 3.92 -1.47 5.67
CA LEU A 152 2.73 -1.71 4.86
C LEU A 152 3.09 -1.77 3.37
N PRO A 153 2.73 -2.84 2.65
CA PRO A 153 3.12 -3.04 1.25
C PRO A 153 2.59 -1.97 0.27
N GLU A 154 1.46 -1.33 0.58
CA GLU A 154 0.84 -0.31 -0.29
C GLU A 154 0.71 1.06 0.40
N ALA A 155 1.77 1.50 1.05
CA ALA A 155 1.75 2.68 1.90
C ALA A 155 1.99 4.01 1.15
N ARG A 156 1.81 4.09 -0.17
CA ARG A 156 2.10 5.29 -0.97
C ARG A 156 1.51 6.57 -0.36
N ARG A 157 0.25 6.54 0.08
CA ARG A 157 -0.41 7.69 0.72
C ARG A 157 0.25 8.09 2.04
N LEU A 158 0.76 7.13 2.81
CA LEU A 158 1.48 7.43 4.07
C LEU A 158 2.83 8.09 3.78
N VAL A 159 3.53 7.65 2.73
CA VAL A 159 4.80 8.27 2.30
C VAL A 159 4.57 9.69 1.80
N GLU A 160 3.54 9.94 1.01
CA GLU A 160 3.16 11.27 0.54
C GLU A 160 2.83 12.22 1.71
N ARG A 161 2.02 11.76 2.67
CA ARG A 161 1.74 12.53 3.91
C ARG A 161 3.01 12.77 4.74
N ALA A 162 3.90 11.78 4.83
CA ALA A 162 5.18 11.95 5.51
C ALA A 162 6.03 13.04 4.85
N GLN A 163 6.11 13.04 3.51
CA GLN A 163 6.81 14.07 2.75
C GLN A 163 6.25 15.46 3.02
N TYR A 164 4.92 15.61 2.99
CA TYR A 164 4.28 16.88 3.29
C TYR A 164 4.74 17.42 4.65
N HIS A 165 4.64 16.61 5.72
CA HIS A 165 5.03 17.06 7.05
C HIS A 165 6.54 17.33 7.17
N LEU A 166 7.40 16.54 6.52
CA LEU A 166 8.84 16.82 6.52
C LEU A 166 9.19 18.11 5.77
N VAL A 167 8.47 18.43 4.68
CA VAL A 167 8.60 19.70 3.96
C VAL A 167 8.14 20.86 4.84
N GLN A 168 7.00 20.72 5.54
CA GLN A 168 6.54 21.74 6.49
C GLN A 168 7.56 21.97 7.61
N ALA A 169 8.15 20.90 8.14
CA ALA A 169 9.20 21.00 9.13
C ALA A 169 10.43 21.75 8.62
N LEU A 170 10.82 21.52 7.35
CA LEU A 170 11.97 22.21 6.75
C LEU A 170 11.69 23.68 6.45
N LYS A 171 10.48 24.03 6.00
CA LYS A 171 10.06 25.42 5.73
C LYS A 171 10.02 26.27 7.00
N ARG A 172 9.58 25.69 8.12
CA ARG A 172 9.37 26.39 9.40
C ARG A 172 10.54 26.27 10.38
N GLY A 173 11.42 25.29 10.16
CA GLY A 173 12.54 24.99 11.07
C GLY A 173 13.61 26.09 11.06
N PRO A 174 14.25 26.33 12.22
CA PRO A 174 15.36 27.28 12.30
C PRO A 174 16.62 26.71 11.67
N THR A 175 17.22 27.44 10.75
CA THR A 175 18.60 27.45 10.24
C THR A 175 19.42 26.14 10.05
N GLN A 176 20.53 26.27 9.33
CA GLN A 176 21.38 25.26 8.67
C GLN A 176 21.78 23.99 9.46
N ASP A 177 21.89 24.02 10.78
CA ASP A 177 22.38 22.86 11.55
C ASP A 177 21.29 21.84 11.89
N LEU A 178 20.02 22.25 11.96
CA LEU A 178 18.88 21.35 12.14
C LEU A 178 18.48 20.66 10.82
N SER A 179 18.99 21.16 9.70
CA SER A 179 18.62 20.66 8.38
C SER A 179 19.14 19.25 8.09
N ALA A 180 20.25 18.80 8.69
CA ALA A 180 20.86 17.53 8.34
C ALA A 180 19.96 16.30 8.60
N PRO A 181 19.31 16.11 9.75
CA PRO A 181 18.33 15.04 9.94
C PRO A 181 17.11 15.15 9.01
N LEU A 182 16.62 16.38 8.76
CA LEU A 182 15.52 16.63 7.85
C LEU A 182 15.91 16.35 6.40
N LEU A 183 17.10 16.77 5.96
CA LEU A 183 17.64 16.46 4.64
C LEU A 183 17.73 14.94 4.40
N ARG A 184 18.19 14.19 5.43
CA ARG A 184 18.23 12.73 5.37
C ARG A 184 16.83 12.14 5.21
N ASP A 185 15.88 12.57 6.05
CA ASP A 185 14.53 12.00 6.08
C ASP A 185 13.75 12.35 4.81
N LEU A 186 13.91 13.57 4.26
CA LEU A 186 13.38 13.97 2.96
C LEU A 186 14.03 13.20 1.80
N GLY A 187 15.36 13.07 1.82
CA GLY A 187 16.07 12.28 0.80
C GLY A 187 15.61 10.83 0.76
N LEU A 188 15.43 10.20 1.95
CA LEU A 188 14.89 8.84 2.06
C LEU A 188 13.45 8.74 1.55
N SER A 189 12.60 9.70 1.88
CA SER A 189 11.22 9.73 1.42
C SER A 189 11.14 9.92 -0.10
N CYS A 190 11.99 10.76 -0.68
CA CYS A 190 12.11 10.92 -2.14
C CYS A 190 12.60 9.63 -2.82
N LEU A 191 13.53 8.89 -2.21
CA LEU A 191 13.95 7.57 -2.69
C LEU A 191 12.77 6.57 -2.74
N GLN A 192 11.97 6.52 -1.67
CA GLN A 192 10.81 5.62 -1.57
C GLN A 192 9.73 5.94 -2.61
N THR A 193 9.58 7.21 -2.99
CA THR A 193 8.61 7.66 -4.00
C THR A 193 9.13 7.69 -5.43
N GLY A 194 10.38 7.24 -5.66
CA GLY A 194 11.01 7.23 -6.99
C GLY A 194 11.47 8.61 -7.49
N ARG A 195 11.45 9.62 -6.64
CA ARG A 195 11.91 11.00 -6.96
C ARG A 195 13.43 11.09 -6.81
N TYR A 196 14.14 10.37 -7.64
CA TYR A 196 15.60 10.19 -7.49
C TYR A 196 16.40 11.48 -7.67
N ARG A 197 15.97 12.41 -8.57
CA ARG A 197 16.66 13.68 -8.80
C ARG A 197 16.58 14.59 -7.59
N GLU A 198 15.44 14.66 -6.93
CA GLU A 198 15.22 15.41 -5.70
C GLU A 198 15.99 14.79 -4.53
N ALA A 199 15.98 13.45 -4.43
CA ALA A 199 16.77 12.73 -3.44
C ALA A 199 18.27 13.04 -3.60
N GLU A 200 18.80 13.11 -4.85
CA GLU A 200 20.20 13.48 -5.15
C GLU A 200 20.55 14.85 -4.55
N LYS A 201 19.69 15.85 -4.77
CA LYS A 201 19.90 17.21 -4.23
C LYS A 201 19.96 17.23 -2.68
N PHE A 202 19.04 16.53 -2.00
CA PHE A 202 19.03 16.46 -0.54
C PHE A 202 20.27 15.74 0.01
N PHE A 203 20.69 14.63 -0.58
CA PHE A 203 21.88 13.91 -0.13
C PHE A 203 23.19 14.63 -0.49
N LEU A 204 23.24 15.40 -1.57
CA LEU A 204 24.41 16.26 -1.87
C LEU A 204 24.60 17.32 -0.77
N ARG A 205 23.53 17.98 -0.33
CA ARG A 205 23.61 18.93 0.80
C ARG A 205 23.91 18.20 2.11
N LEU A 206 23.32 17.04 2.35
CA LEU A 206 23.61 16.25 3.55
C LEU A 206 25.09 15.86 3.63
N ARG A 207 25.77 15.63 2.50
CA ARG A 207 27.20 15.30 2.43
C ARG A 207 28.11 16.40 2.99
N GLU A 208 27.67 17.66 2.98
CA GLU A 208 28.41 18.80 3.54
C GLU A 208 28.51 18.72 5.06
N HIS A 209 27.58 18.03 5.72
CA HIS A 209 27.58 17.80 7.16
C HIS A 209 28.50 16.61 7.51
N GLU A 210 29.59 16.88 8.19
CA GLU A 210 30.65 15.90 8.50
C GLU A 210 30.10 14.62 9.16
N ARG A 211 29.24 14.78 10.17
CA ARG A 211 28.61 13.65 10.90
C ARG A 211 27.78 12.73 10.00
N PHE A 212 27.19 13.25 8.91
CA PHE A 212 26.29 12.52 8.01
C PHE A 212 26.93 12.19 6.67
N ARG A 213 28.22 12.54 6.45
CA ARG A 213 28.92 12.37 5.17
C ARG A 213 28.89 10.92 4.66
N HIS A 214 29.13 9.96 5.55
CA HIS A 214 29.10 8.55 5.18
C HIS A 214 27.67 8.09 4.80
N VAL A 215 26.63 8.51 5.56
CA VAL A 215 25.22 8.21 5.24
C VAL A 215 24.85 8.80 3.87
N ALA A 216 25.25 10.05 3.62
CA ALA A 216 24.99 10.72 2.34
C ALA A 216 25.67 9.99 1.17
N ARG A 217 26.93 9.55 1.31
CA ARG A 217 27.65 8.77 0.27
C ARG A 217 26.94 7.48 -0.07
N TYR A 218 26.48 6.72 0.94
CA TYR A 218 25.69 5.50 0.72
C TYR A 218 24.44 5.78 -0.09
N HIS A 219 23.63 6.76 0.32
CA HIS A 219 22.38 7.07 -0.36
C HIS A 219 22.58 7.71 -1.74
N LEU A 220 23.64 8.50 -1.95
CA LEU A 220 24.03 9.00 -3.27
C LEU A 220 24.37 7.83 -4.21
N GLY A 221 25.06 6.80 -3.72
CA GLY A 221 25.29 5.57 -4.48
C GLY A 221 23.99 4.88 -4.87
N MET A 222 23.04 4.78 -3.95
CA MET A 222 21.71 4.22 -4.23
C MET A 222 20.93 5.05 -5.26
N VAL A 223 20.91 6.37 -5.10
CA VAL A 223 20.25 7.28 -6.05
C VAL A 223 20.88 7.16 -7.45
N ALA A 224 22.20 7.18 -7.53
CA ALA A 224 22.93 7.03 -8.78
C ALA A 224 22.60 5.69 -9.47
N TYR A 225 22.50 4.61 -8.70
CA TYR A 225 22.08 3.29 -9.20
C TYR A 225 20.69 3.36 -9.85
N HIS A 226 19.69 3.92 -9.14
CA HIS A 226 18.32 4.05 -9.66
C HIS A 226 18.19 5.00 -10.85
N LEU A 227 19.11 5.96 -10.99
CA LEU A 227 19.19 6.85 -12.15
C LEU A 227 19.94 6.22 -13.34
N GLY A 228 20.40 4.97 -13.24
CA GLY A 228 21.18 4.30 -14.26
C GLY A 228 22.64 4.79 -14.36
N LYS A 229 23.09 5.64 -13.45
CA LYS A 229 24.45 6.19 -13.39
C LYS A 229 25.37 5.22 -12.61
N TYR A 230 25.54 3.98 -13.10
CA TYR A 230 26.19 2.91 -12.34
C TYR A 230 27.65 3.20 -11.97
N ASN A 231 28.43 3.88 -12.85
CA ASN A 231 29.79 4.28 -12.53
C ASN A 231 29.85 5.26 -11.35
N ASN A 232 28.89 6.22 -11.28
CA ASN A 232 28.80 7.15 -10.16
C ASN A 232 28.37 6.40 -8.88
N ALA A 233 27.47 5.43 -8.99
CA ALA A 233 27.08 4.60 -7.86
C ALA A 233 28.29 3.87 -7.26
N ILE A 234 29.10 3.22 -8.08
CA ILE A 234 30.33 2.54 -7.66
C ILE A 234 31.31 3.51 -7.00
N GLN A 235 31.47 4.71 -7.55
CA GLN A 235 32.34 5.73 -6.98
C GLN A 235 31.87 6.15 -5.57
N HIS A 236 30.58 6.40 -5.38
CA HIS A 236 30.00 6.74 -4.08
C HIS A 236 30.12 5.59 -3.08
N PHE A 237 29.85 4.34 -3.50
CA PHE A 237 30.03 3.17 -2.65
C PHE A 237 31.49 2.95 -2.25
N ARG A 238 32.45 3.14 -3.18
CA ARG A 238 33.89 3.11 -2.85
C ARG A 238 34.27 4.16 -1.81
N GLN A 239 33.78 5.40 -1.95
CA GLN A 239 34.03 6.45 -0.97
C GLN A 239 33.43 6.15 0.39
N TYR A 240 32.29 5.43 0.44
CA TYR A 240 31.71 4.94 1.68
C TYR A 240 32.55 3.85 2.31
N LEU A 241 33.01 2.88 1.52
CA LEU A 241 33.82 1.75 1.96
C LEU A 241 35.25 2.16 2.44
N GLN A 242 35.75 3.33 2.03
CA GLN A 242 36.99 3.88 2.62
C GLN A 242 36.86 4.13 4.12
N ASP A 243 35.65 4.58 4.56
CA ASP A 243 35.37 4.86 5.97
C ASP A 243 34.85 3.60 6.71
N ARG A 244 34.25 2.65 5.97
CA ARG A 244 33.61 1.43 6.51
C ARG A 244 33.81 0.23 5.56
N PRO A 245 35.01 -0.38 5.61
CA PRO A 245 35.38 -1.45 4.66
C PRO A 245 34.58 -2.75 4.85
N ASP A 246 34.04 -3.00 6.04
CA ASP A 246 33.41 -4.27 6.40
C ASP A 246 31.88 -4.25 6.23
N ASP A 247 31.31 -3.30 5.48
CA ASP A 247 29.86 -3.29 5.22
C ASP A 247 29.49 -4.17 4.03
N ALA A 248 29.14 -5.44 4.32
CA ALA A 248 28.73 -6.45 3.35
C ALA A 248 27.60 -5.96 2.42
N ARG A 249 26.67 -5.15 2.93
CA ARG A 249 25.54 -4.63 2.15
C ARG A 249 26.01 -3.70 1.03
N VAL A 250 27.05 -2.91 1.28
CA VAL A 250 27.57 -1.97 0.27
C VAL A 250 28.40 -2.71 -0.77
N HIS A 251 29.16 -3.74 -0.36
CA HIS A 251 29.85 -4.62 -1.33
C HIS A 251 28.84 -5.33 -2.24
N ALA A 252 27.73 -5.86 -1.71
CA ALA A 252 26.67 -6.46 -2.52
C ALA A 252 26.05 -5.47 -3.52
N ARG A 253 25.77 -4.22 -3.11
CA ARG A 253 25.26 -3.17 -4.00
C ARG A 253 26.28 -2.73 -5.03
N THR A 254 27.55 -2.76 -4.72
CA THR A 254 28.63 -2.53 -5.68
C THR A 254 28.65 -3.63 -6.72
N GLY A 255 28.47 -4.89 -6.30
CA GLY A 255 28.29 -6.03 -7.21
C GLY A 255 27.10 -5.87 -8.14
N MET A 256 25.95 -5.42 -7.63
CA MET A 256 24.78 -5.09 -8.48
C MET A 256 25.10 -4.02 -9.52
N ALA A 257 25.82 -2.97 -9.14
CA ALA A 257 26.18 -1.89 -10.07
C ALA A 257 27.14 -2.38 -11.17
N PHE A 258 28.10 -3.26 -10.83
CA PHE A 258 28.97 -3.91 -11.81
C PHE A 258 28.19 -4.83 -12.75
N LEU A 259 27.23 -5.59 -12.23
CA LEU A 259 26.36 -6.45 -13.04
C LEU A 259 25.60 -5.64 -14.10
N GLN A 260 25.04 -4.48 -13.71
CA GLN A 260 24.33 -3.58 -14.63
C GLN A 260 25.24 -2.92 -15.67
N LEU A 261 26.54 -2.83 -15.42
CA LEU A 261 27.55 -2.37 -16.39
C LEU A 261 28.05 -3.49 -17.34
N GLY A 262 27.64 -4.74 -17.14
CA GLY A 262 28.15 -5.89 -17.85
C GLY A 262 29.55 -6.31 -17.38
N GLU A 263 30.05 -5.78 -16.26
CA GLU A 263 31.34 -6.15 -15.67
C GLU A 263 31.18 -7.37 -14.74
N HIS A 264 30.75 -8.50 -15.29
CA HIS A 264 30.27 -9.69 -14.53
C HIS A 264 31.36 -10.21 -13.58
N ARG A 265 32.60 -10.29 -13.98
CA ARG A 265 33.72 -10.75 -13.17
C ARG A 265 33.92 -9.88 -11.91
N ARG A 266 33.82 -8.55 -12.06
CA ARG A 266 33.90 -7.63 -10.91
C ARG A 266 32.67 -7.73 -10.01
N ALA A 267 31.52 -8.01 -10.61
CA ALA A 267 30.30 -8.26 -9.84
C ALA A 267 30.47 -9.52 -8.98
N THR A 268 30.99 -10.62 -9.55
CA THR A 268 31.30 -11.87 -8.84
C THR A 268 32.29 -11.63 -7.70
N GLU A 269 33.40 -10.89 -7.94
CA GLU A 269 34.39 -10.54 -6.91
C GLU A 269 33.78 -9.75 -5.74
N ALA A 270 32.98 -8.72 -6.05
CA ALA A 270 32.33 -7.88 -5.05
C ALA A 270 31.29 -8.65 -4.22
N CYS A 271 30.52 -9.55 -4.87
CA CYS A 271 29.53 -10.39 -4.18
C CYS A 271 30.20 -11.44 -3.29
N ASN A 272 31.29 -12.07 -3.75
CA ASN A 272 32.05 -13.03 -2.93
C ASN A 272 32.64 -12.33 -1.70
N HIS A 273 33.17 -11.11 -1.85
CA HIS A 273 33.64 -10.33 -0.70
C HIS A 273 32.50 -10.02 0.27
N ALA A 274 31.31 -9.64 -0.23
CA ALA A 274 30.14 -9.45 0.61
C ALA A 274 29.73 -10.71 1.37
N LEU A 275 29.79 -11.89 0.73
CA LEU A 275 29.44 -13.17 1.33
C LEU A 275 30.50 -13.67 2.32
N MET A 276 31.77 -13.27 2.18
CA MET A 276 32.80 -13.54 3.20
C MET A 276 32.52 -12.74 4.47
N LEU A 277 32.03 -11.52 4.36
CA LEU A 277 31.67 -10.66 5.49
C LEU A 277 30.32 -11.06 6.13
N ASP A 278 29.36 -11.41 5.30
CA ASP A 278 28.00 -11.81 5.72
C ASP A 278 27.53 -12.95 4.80
N PRO A 279 27.73 -14.23 5.23
CA PRO A 279 27.31 -15.38 4.44
C PRO A 279 25.80 -15.44 4.16
N ALA A 280 24.97 -14.84 5.02
CA ALA A 280 23.52 -14.79 4.87
C ALA A 280 23.04 -13.61 4.00
N ASN A 281 23.93 -12.88 3.33
CA ASN A 281 23.56 -11.71 2.53
C ASN A 281 22.76 -12.11 1.29
N LYS A 282 21.45 -11.97 1.40
CA LYS A 282 20.47 -12.31 0.36
C LYS A 282 20.78 -11.64 -0.98
N LEU A 283 21.11 -10.33 -0.95
CA LEU A 283 21.37 -9.55 -2.14
C LEU A 283 22.65 -10.00 -2.85
N ALA A 284 23.72 -10.22 -2.10
CA ALA A 284 24.99 -10.67 -2.66
C ALA A 284 24.86 -12.03 -3.34
N ARG A 285 24.15 -12.98 -2.71
CA ARG A 285 23.96 -14.33 -3.26
C ARG A 285 23.12 -14.31 -4.53
N TYR A 286 22.02 -13.55 -4.55
CA TYR A 286 21.21 -13.38 -5.75
C TYR A 286 22.03 -12.74 -6.90
N THR A 287 22.73 -11.63 -6.61
CA THR A 287 23.56 -10.93 -7.61
C THR A 287 24.69 -11.81 -8.14
N LEU A 288 25.31 -12.64 -7.28
CA LEU A 288 26.31 -13.62 -7.69
C LEU A 288 25.73 -14.63 -8.69
N GLY A 289 24.54 -15.19 -8.38
CA GLY A 289 23.87 -16.11 -9.29
C GLY A 289 23.59 -15.49 -10.66
N CYS A 290 23.11 -14.24 -10.70
CA CYS A 290 22.90 -13.50 -11.94
C CYS A 290 24.23 -13.25 -12.68
N ALA A 291 25.29 -12.85 -12.00
CA ALA A 291 26.60 -12.61 -12.63
C ALA A 291 27.18 -13.88 -13.27
N LEU A 292 27.05 -15.02 -12.58
CA LEU A 292 27.48 -16.32 -13.10
C LEU A 292 26.69 -16.75 -14.34
N LEU A 293 25.40 -16.42 -14.42
CA LEU A 293 24.59 -16.67 -15.62
C LEU A 293 25.10 -15.89 -16.82
N GLU A 294 25.39 -14.60 -16.63
CA GLU A 294 25.91 -13.73 -17.68
C GLU A 294 27.35 -14.10 -18.08
N GLU A 295 28.12 -14.74 -17.18
CA GLU A 295 29.42 -15.34 -17.50
C GLU A 295 29.30 -16.66 -18.27
N GLY A 296 28.09 -17.20 -18.48
CA GLY A 296 27.84 -18.46 -19.15
C GLY A 296 28.05 -19.70 -18.30
N ASN A 297 27.95 -19.56 -16.94
CA ASN A 297 28.11 -20.64 -15.97
C ASN A 297 26.79 -21.04 -15.30
N PRO A 298 25.78 -21.56 -16.04
CA PRO A 298 24.44 -21.83 -15.51
C PRO A 298 24.43 -22.90 -14.40
N SER A 299 25.33 -23.88 -14.46
CA SER A 299 25.40 -24.93 -13.44
C SER A 299 25.78 -24.37 -12.05
N GLU A 300 26.73 -23.46 -12.00
CA GLU A 300 27.17 -22.80 -10.78
C GLU A 300 26.08 -21.80 -10.29
N ALA A 301 25.45 -21.07 -11.20
CA ALA A 301 24.33 -20.20 -10.88
C ALA A 301 23.16 -20.97 -10.23
N ILE A 302 22.79 -22.13 -10.77
CA ILE A 302 21.78 -23.03 -10.17
C ILE A 302 22.15 -23.41 -8.75
N ARG A 303 23.43 -23.75 -8.49
CA ARG A 303 23.91 -24.09 -7.15
C ARG A 303 23.73 -22.89 -6.19
N VAL A 304 24.17 -21.70 -6.61
CA VAL A 304 24.07 -20.48 -5.80
C VAL A 304 22.61 -20.10 -5.53
N PHE A 305 21.71 -20.21 -6.52
CA PHE A 305 20.28 -19.94 -6.29
C PHE A 305 19.63 -20.96 -5.36
N LYS A 306 19.99 -22.24 -5.43
CA LYS A 306 19.53 -23.25 -4.47
C LYS A 306 19.98 -22.95 -3.05
N GLU A 307 21.24 -22.57 -2.86
CA GLU A 307 21.76 -22.12 -1.57
C GLU A 307 21.02 -20.86 -1.06
N ALA A 308 20.75 -19.89 -1.95
CA ALA A 308 19.94 -18.71 -1.60
C ALA A 308 18.55 -19.08 -1.11
N LEU A 309 17.91 -20.09 -1.71
CA LEU A 309 16.58 -20.57 -1.33
C LEU A 309 16.60 -21.44 -0.07
N GLN A 310 17.70 -22.13 0.23
CA GLN A 310 17.84 -22.85 1.49
C GLN A 310 17.93 -21.93 2.69
N GLU A 311 18.70 -20.82 2.58
CA GLU A 311 18.83 -19.84 3.66
C GLU A 311 17.64 -18.89 3.73
N HIS A 312 17.10 -18.52 2.57
CA HIS A 312 15.96 -17.60 2.44
C HIS A 312 14.86 -18.22 1.59
N PRO A 313 14.04 -19.12 2.15
CA PRO A 313 12.97 -19.79 1.40
C PRO A 313 12.00 -18.82 0.69
N ASN A 314 11.86 -17.61 1.20
CA ASN A 314 10.97 -16.57 0.65
C ASN A 314 11.61 -15.72 -0.47
N HIS A 315 12.79 -16.09 -0.99
CA HIS A 315 13.48 -15.35 -2.04
C HIS A 315 12.87 -15.65 -3.42
N GLN A 316 11.84 -14.91 -3.79
CA GLN A 316 11.06 -15.14 -5.01
C GLN A 316 11.87 -14.91 -6.28
N GLU A 317 12.73 -13.88 -6.29
CA GLU A 317 13.57 -13.54 -7.46
C GLU A 317 14.55 -14.68 -7.75
N ALA A 318 15.16 -15.29 -6.73
CA ALA A 318 16.04 -16.45 -6.93
C ALA A 318 15.24 -17.67 -7.41
N TYR A 319 14.02 -17.88 -6.95
CA TYR A 319 13.15 -18.94 -7.42
C TYR A 319 12.75 -18.74 -8.89
N LEU A 320 12.41 -17.51 -9.26
CA LEU A 320 12.08 -17.13 -10.65
C LEU A 320 13.24 -17.42 -11.60
N GLU A 321 14.46 -17.00 -11.24
CA GLU A 321 15.63 -17.24 -12.07
C GLU A 321 15.94 -18.73 -12.21
N LEU A 322 15.83 -19.50 -11.13
CA LEU A 322 15.99 -20.94 -11.18
C LEU A 322 14.96 -21.60 -12.11
N ALA A 323 13.69 -21.22 -12.03
CA ALA A 323 12.64 -21.73 -12.89
C ALA A 323 12.87 -21.30 -14.36
N ARG A 324 13.33 -20.06 -14.61
CA ARG A 324 13.68 -19.56 -15.93
C ARG A 324 14.82 -20.36 -16.57
N ILE A 325 15.87 -20.65 -15.82
CA ILE A 325 17.01 -21.46 -16.32
C ILE A 325 16.52 -22.86 -16.70
N ARG A 326 15.69 -23.49 -15.88
CA ARG A 326 15.13 -24.80 -16.14
C ARG A 326 14.25 -24.80 -17.40
N ARG A 327 13.43 -23.77 -17.58
CA ARG A 327 12.63 -23.60 -18.81
C ARG A 327 13.51 -23.47 -20.05
N LEU A 328 14.56 -22.62 -19.99
CA LEU A 328 15.48 -22.43 -21.11
C LEU A 328 16.27 -23.69 -21.46
N ALA A 329 16.53 -24.55 -20.47
CA ALA A 329 17.11 -25.87 -20.67
C ALA A 329 16.10 -26.93 -21.17
N GLY A 330 14.83 -26.59 -21.32
CA GLY A 330 13.77 -27.52 -21.72
C GLY A 330 13.43 -28.58 -20.66
N ASP A 331 13.74 -28.30 -19.37
CA ASP A 331 13.55 -29.24 -18.25
C ASP A 331 12.09 -29.22 -17.76
N VAL A 332 11.19 -29.74 -18.61
CA VAL A 332 9.74 -29.82 -18.32
C VAL A 332 9.49 -30.70 -17.12
N GLU A 333 10.26 -31.77 -16.95
CA GLU A 333 10.10 -32.70 -15.86
C GLU A 333 10.36 -32.01 -14.50
N TRP A 334 11.43 -31.23 -14.37
CA TRP A 334 11.71 -30.49 -13.16
C TRP A 334 10.60 -29.47 -12.84
N LEU A 335 10.15 -28.72 -13.85
CA LEU A 335 9.09 -27.70 -13.66
C LEU A 335 7.78 -28.31 -13.20
N THR A 336 7.40 -29.45 -13.77
CA THR A 336 6.15 -30.14 -13.42
C THR A 336 6.23 -30.83 -12.05
N GLN A 337 7.37 -31.41 -11.70
CA GLN A 337 7.61 -31.98 -10.36
C GLN A 337 7.64 -30.88 -9.29
N ALA A 338 8.26 -29.74 -9.59
CA ALA A 338 8.28 -28.58 -8.69
C ALA A 338 6.85 -28.05 -8.47
N LEU A 339 6.04 -27.94 -9.53
CA LEU A 339 4.65 -27.53 -9.42
C LEU A 339 3.85 -28.50 -8.53
N ALA A 340 3.95 -29.80 -8.78
CA ALA A 340 3.25 -30.81 -7.97
C ALA A 340 3.68 -30.82 -6.50
N THR A 341 4.93 -30.45 -6.23
CA THR A 341 5.46 -30.36 -4.87
C THR A 341 4.93 -29.12 -4.15
N GLU A 342 4.94 -27.95 -4.78
CA GLU A 342 4.42 -26.72 -4.19
C GLU A 342 2.90 -26.78 -3.98
N VAL A 343 2.14 -27.41 -4.90
CA VAL A 343 0.69 -27.63 -4.75
C VAL A 343 0.39 -28.48 -3.52
N ARG A 344 1.11 -29.60 -3.32
CA ARG A 344 0.94 -30.42 -2.10
C ARG A 344 1.37 -29.68 -0.85
N HIS A 345 2.43 -28.87 -0.93
CA HIS A 345 2.94 -28.11 0.21
C HIS A 345 1.95 -27.07 0.71
N VAL A 346 1.29 -26.33 -0.19
CA VAL A 346 0.33 -25.29 0.20
C VAL A 346 -0.85 -25.84 1.00
N ASP A 347 -1.28 -27.07 0.70
CA ASP A 347 -2.40 -27.72 1.39
C ASP A 347 -2.10 -28.03 2.86
N HIS A 348 -0.84 -28.24 3.22
CA HIS A 348 -0.38 -28.52 4.58
C HIS A 348 -0.03 -27.26 5.39
N LEU A 349 -0.01 -26.08 4.77
CA LEU A 349 0.33 -24.84 5.46
C LEU A 349 -0.88 -24.22 6.17
N PRO A 350 -0.70 -23.67 7.39
CA PRO A 350 -1.77 -23.00 8.10
C PRO A 350 -2.29 -21.78 7.33
N PRO A 351 -3.59 -21.45 7.45
CA PRO A 351 -4.14 -20.22 6.91
C PRO A 351 -3.42 -19.03 7.54
N GLY A 352 -2.86 -18.15 6.72
CA GLY A 352 -2.15 -16.94 7.13
C GLY A 352 -2.61 -15.74 6.31
N SER A 353 -2.80 -14.60 6.95
CA SER A 353 -3.13 -13.33 6.30
C SER A 353 -1.88 -12.47 6.22
N GLY A 354 -1.31 -12.32 5.01
CA GLY A 354 -0.18 -11.44 4.75
C GLY A 354 0.68 -11.93 3.59
N PRO A 355 1.34 -11.02 2.86
CA PRO A 355 2.13 -11.37 1.67
C PRO A 355 3.38 -12.23 1.99
N GLU A 356 3.86 -12.18 3.24
CA GLU A 356 5.02 -12.95 3.70
C GLU A 356 4.63 -14.28 4.40
N SER A 357 3.34 -14.60 4.48
CA SER A 357 2.91 -15.87 5.06
C SER A 357 3.43 -17.04 4.22
N PRO A 358 3.83 -18.18 4.82
CA PRO A 358 4.32 -19.34 4.08
C PRO A 358 3.37 -19.79 2.97
N ARG A 359 2.06 -19.71 3.21
CA ARG A 359 1.02 -20.02 2.22
C ARG A 359 0.99 -19.04 1.04
N ALA A 360 1.15 -17.73 1.30
CA ALA A 360 1.22 -16.72 0.24
C ALA A 360 2.48 -16.90 -0.62
N VAL A 361 3.61 -17.15 -0.01
CA VAL A 361 4.89 -17.41 -0.70
C VAL A 361 4.78 -18.64 -1.59
N THR A 362 4.19 -19.73 -1.10
CA THR A 362 4.00 -20.96 -1.90
C THR A 362 3.06 -20.73 -3.07
N ARG A 363 1.95 -19.98 -2.89
CA ARG A 363 1.08 -19.58 -4.00
C ARG A 363 1.80 -18.75 -5.07
N GLN A 364 2.70 -17.85 -4.68
CA GLN A 364 3.51 -17.08 -5.62
C GLN A 364 4.50 -17.96 -6.40
N ARG A 365 5.11 -18.98 -5.76
CA ARG A 365 5.95 -19.97 -6.46
C ARG A 365 5.15 -20.77 -7.47
N ILE A 366 3.95 -21.17 -7.12
CA ILE A 366 3.02 -21.84 -8.06
C ILE A 366 2.75 -20.92 -9.26
N ALA A 367 2.47 -19.63 -9.05
CA ALA A 367 2.27 -18.68 -10.13
C ALA A 367 3.51 -18.51 -11.02
N ILE A 368 4.71 -18.47 -10.45
CA ILE A 368 5.98 -18.45 -11.20
C ILE A 368 6.13 -19.69 -12.08
N LEU A 369 5.91 -20.87 -11.52
CA LEU A 369 6.02 -22.13 -12.27
C LEU A 369 4.98 -22.23 -13.39
N LEU A 370 3.76 -21.82 -13.14
CA LEU A 370 2.70 -21.79 -14.15
C LEU A 370 3.05 -20.84 -15.30
N GLU A 371 3.63 -19.69 -15.02
CA GLU A 371 4.09 -18.77 -16.08
C GLU A 371 5.23 -19.37 -16.91
N GLN A 372 6.19 -20.09 -16.31
CA GLN A 372 7.23 -20.78 -17.08
C GLN A 372 6.66 -21.93 -17.91
N LEU A 373 5.72 -22.72 -17.38
CA LEU A 373 5.05 -23.79 -18.08
C LEU A 373 4.17 -23.27 -19.23
N ARG A 374 3.52 -22.11 -19.05
CA ARG A 374 2.75 -21.42 -20.10
C ARG A 374 3.62 -21.12 -21.33
N GLN A 375 4.86 -20.67 -21.11
CA GLN A 375 5.78 -20.36 -22.20
C GLN A 375 6.32 -21.60 -22.94
N LEU A 376 6.21 -22.79 -22.35
CA LEU A 376 6.54 -24.06 -22.99
C LEU A 376 5.38 -24.61 -23.85
N GLY A 377 4.14 -24.16 -23.62
CA GLY A 377 2.99 -24.49 -24.45
C GLY A 377 2.18 -25.73 -24.03
N GLY A 378 1.39 -26.25 -24.98
CA GLY A 378 0.34 -27.26 -24.72
C GLY A 378 0.79 -28.59 -24.12
N GLU A 379 2.06 -28.98 -24.31
CA GLU A 379 2.60 -30.24 -23.77
C GLU A 379 2.58 -30.29 -22.23
N THR A 380 2.49 -29.12 -21.57
CA THR A 380 2.49 -28.99 -20.11
C THR A 380 1.10 -29.16 -19.48
N VAL A 381 0.05 -29.03 -20.26
CA VAL A 381 -1.36 -29.04 -19.80
C VAL A 381 -1.77 -30.30 -19.05
N PRO A 382 -1.43 -31.53 -19.52
CA PRO A 382 -1.79 -32.74 -18.79
C PRO A 382 -1.23 -32.80 -17.37
N TYR A 383 -0.04 -32.20 -17.18
CA TYR A 383 0.60 -32.14 -15.85
C TYR A 383 -0.08 -31.11 -14.94
N ILE A 384 -0.47 -29.95 -15.49
CA ILE A 384 -1.22 -28.92 -14.75
C ILE A 384 -2.58 -29.47 -14.31
N LEU A 385 -3.29 -30.22 -15.18
CA LEU A 385 -4.57 -30.84 -14.86
C LEU A 385 -4.47 -31.87 -13.71
N ARG A 386 -3.42 -32.69 -13.70
CA ARG A 386 -3.17 -33.61 -12.58
C ARG A 386 -2.97 -32.84 -11.25
N CYS A 387 -2.34 -31.66 -11.30
CA CYS A 387 -2.19 -30.82 -10.11
C CYS A 387 -3.55 -30.22 -9.67
N VAL A 388 -4.47 -29.92 -10.58
CA VAL A 388 -5.84 -29.50 -10.24
C VAL A 388 -6.55 -30.57 -9.41
N ASP A 389 -6.44 -31.84 -9.82
CA ASP A 389 -7.07 -32.95 -9.10
C ASP A 389 -6.45 -33.16 -7.71
N ALA A 390 -5.16 -32.90 -7.56
CA ALA A 390 -4.42 -33.08 -6.30
C ALA A 390 -4.59 -31.91 -5.30
N ALA A 391 -4.87 -30.70 -5.79
CA ALA A 391 -4.93 -29.50 -4.96
C ALA A 391 -6.20 -29.44 -4.10
N GLN A 392 -6.08 -29.15 -2.81
CA GLN A 392 -7.20 -28.90 -1.90
C GLN A 392 -7.48 -27.39 -1.76
N ASP A 393 -6.46 -26.54 -1.92
CA ASP A 393 -6.61 -25.08 -1.86
C ASP A 393 -7.38 -24.55 -3.07
N GLU A 394 -8.55 -23.94 -2.83
CA GLU A 394 -9.46 -23.46 -3.88
C GLU A 394 -8.84 -22.38 -4.77
N ALA A 395 -8.03 -21.48 -4.19
CA ALA A 395 -7.38 -20.42 -4.95
C ALA A 395 -6.28 -20.98 -5.87
N VAL A 396 -5.54 -21.99 -5.39
CA VAL A 396 -4.53 -22.69 -6.20
C VAL A 396 -5.19 -23.49 -7.32
N ARG A 397 -6.27 -24.20 -7.04
CA ARG A 397 -7.07 -24.89 -8.08
C ARG A 397 -7.52 -23.92 -9.17
N PHE A 398 -7.97 -22.74 -8.79
CA PHE A 398 -8.36 -21.70 -9.74
C PHE A 398 -7.20 -21.26 -10.63
N GLN A 399 -6.03 -20.99 -10.05
CA GLN A 399 -4.82 -20.59 -10.80
C GLN A 399 -4.36 -21.67 -11.78
N LEU A 400 -4.39 -22.95 -11.37
CA LEU A 400 -4.03 -24.08 -12.22
C LEU A 400 -4.99 -24.19 -13.42
N TRP A 401 -6.30 -24.09 -13.19
CA TRP A 401 -7.30 -24.11 -14.24
C TRP A 401 -7.16 -22.93 -15.21
N GLU A 402 -6.98 -21.73 -14.69
CA GLU A 402 -6.77 -20.53 -15.49
C GLU A 402 -5.52 -20.68 -16.39
N ALA A 403 -4.43 -21.19 -15.83
CA ALA A 403 -3.22 -21.44 -16.59
C ALA A 403 -3.43 -22.48 -17.70
N ALA A 404 -4.08 -23.60 -17.40
CA ALA A 404 -4.39 -24.63 -18.39
C ALA A 404 -5.28 -24.09 -19.51
N CYS A 405 -6.35 -23.34 -19.18
CA CYS A 405 -7.22 -22.68 -20.16
C CYS A 405 -6.48 -21.67 -21.05
N THR A 406 -5.49 -20.96 -20.49
CA THR A 406 -4.73 -19.94 -21.21
C THR A 406 -3.73 -20.56 -22.20
N ILE A 407 -3.16 -21.74 -21.87
CA ILE A 407 -2.19 -22.44 -22.70
C ILE A 407 -2.84 -23.07 -23.95
N THR A 408 -4.03 -23.63 -23.78
CA THR A 408 -4.65 -24.51 -24.82
C THR A 408 -5.59 -23.81 -25.78
N GLY A 409 -5.97 -22.56 -25.52
CA GLY A 409 -6.88 -21.84 -26.42
C GLY A 409 -8.18 -22.63 -26.70
N SER A 410 -8.50 -22.95 -27.99
CA SER A 410 -9.78 -23.52 -28.41
C SER A 410 -10.04 -24.98 -28.00
N THR A 411 -9.00 -25.78 -27.77
CA THR A 411 -9.17 -27.20 -27.41
C THR A 411 -9.65 -27.38 -25.98
N MET A 412 -9.25 -26.51 -25.08
CA MET A 412 -9.68 -26.57 -23.68
C MET A 412 -11.07 -25.99 -23.43
N ALA A 413 -11.58 -25.20 -24.37
CA ALA A 413 -12.96 -24.74 -24.30
C ALA A 413 -13.96 -25.91 -24.36
N ASP A 414 -13.66 -26.95 -25.15
CA ASP A 414 -14.50 -28.15 -25.23
C ASP A 414 -14.33 -29.01 -23.96
N ASP A 415 -13.13 -29.12 -23.38
CA ASP A 415 -12.89 -29.83 -22.13
C ASP A 415 -13.55 -29.11 -20.94
N VAL A 416 -13.50 -27.75 -20.91
CA VAL A 416 -14.22 -26.96 -19.92
C VAL A 416 -15.72 -27.09 -20.07
N ALA A 417 -16.26 -27.07 -21.30
CA ALA A 417 -17.67 -27.28 -21.56
C ALA A 417 -18.11 -28.72 -21.19
N TRP A 418 -17.26 -29.72 -21.41
CA TRP A 418 -17.50 -31.09 -20.99
C TRP A 418 -17.43 -31.24 -19.46
N ALA A 419 -16.40 -30.69 -18.79
CA ALA A 419 -16.29 -30.68 -17.33
C ALA A 419 -17.47 -29.97 -16.64
N LEU A 420 -18.10 -29.03 -17.33
CA LEU A 420 -19.31 -28.34 -16.87
C LEU A 420 -20.58 -29.22 -16.97
N ARG A 421 -20.57 -30.23 -17.82
CA ARG A 421 -21.70 -31.17 -18.05
C ARG A 421 -21.61 -32.43 -17.20
N GLU A 422 -20.41 -32.78 -16.69
CA GLU A 422 -20.25 -34.00 -15.92
C GLU A 422 -20.78 -33.85 -14.48
N PRO A 423 -21.77 -34.69 -14.12
CA PRO A 423 -22.22 -34.84 -12.76
C PRO A 423 -21.13 -35.49 -11.89
N GLY A 424 -21.03 -35.10 -10.63
CA GLY A 424 -20.18 -35.79 -9.64
C GLY A 424 -18.83 -35.15 -9.31
N GLN A 425 -18.41 -34.12 -10.05
CA GLN A 425 -17.18 -33.39 -9.69
C GLN A 425 -17.52 -32.05 -9.05
N THR A 426 -17.94 -32.09 -7.79
CA THR A 426 -18.42 -30.94 -7.00
C THR A 426 -17.50 -29.75 -6.95
N TYR A 427 -16.20 -29.95 -7.14
CA TYR A 427 -15.19 -28.88 -7.08
C TYR A 427 -14.83 -28.29 -8.45
N ARG A 428 -14.97 -29.03 -9.54
CA ARG A 428 -14.63 -28.55 -10.90
C ARG A 428 -15.64 -27.52 -11.43
N VAL A 429 -16.89 -27.67 -11.10
CA VAL A 429 -17.96 -26.77 -11.58
C VAL A 429 -17.80 -25.32 -11.12
N PRO A 430 -17.59 -24.97 -9.83
CA PRO A 430 -17.36 -23.59 -9.42
C PRO A 430 -16.10 -22.98 -10.03
N LEU A 431 -15.04 -23.76 -10.20
CA LEU A 431 -13.78 -23.30 -10.77
C LEU A 431 -13.88 -23.07 -12.27
N ALA A 432 -14.47 -24.00 -12.99
CA ALA A 432 -14.74 -23.86 -14.43
C ALA A 432 -15.64 -22.64 -14.70
N ARG A 433 -16.63 -22.35 -13.83
CA ARG A 433 -17.46 -21.15 -13.89
C ARG A 433 -16.63 -19.87 -13.78
N LYS A 434 -15.72 -19.78 -12.81
CA LYS A 434 -14.81 -18.64 -12.63
C LYS A 434 -13.84 -18.51 -13.80
N ALA A 435 -13.28 -19.62 -14.28
CA ALA A 435 -12.38 -19.66 -15.42
C ALA A 435 -13.06 -19.19 -16.71
N VAL A 436 -14.30 -19.63 -16.96
CA VAL A 436 -15.10 -19.19 -18.11
C VAL A 436 -15.44 -17.70 -18.03
N ALA A 437 -15.72 -17.18 -16.85
CA ALA A 437 -15.98 -15.76 -16.64
C ALA A 437 -14.72 -14.90 -16.88
N ALA A 438 -13.55 -15.41 -16.54
CA ALA A 438 -12.27 -14.72 -16.66
C ALA A 438 -11.61 -14.88 -18.04
N ALA A 439 -11.84 -16.00 -18.74
CA ALA A 439 -11.13 -16.33 -19.98
C ALA A 439 -11.78 -15.67 -21.19
N ALA A 440 -11.17 -14.59 -21.68
CA ALA A 440 -11.57 -13.92 -22.91
C ALA A 440 -11.46 -14.84 -24.16
N ASN A 441 -10.75 -15.96 -24.07
CA ASN A 441 -10.36 -16.83 -25.18
C ASN A 441 -11.33 -17.99 -25.46
N ILE A 442 -12.34 -18.26 -24.61
CA ILE A 442 -13.31 -19.32 -24.85
C ILE A 442 -14.25 -18.88 -25.97
N PRO A 443 -14.39 -19.65 -27.08
CA PRO A 443 -15.27 -19.28 -28.18
C PRO A 443 -16.73 -19.14 -27.75
N GLU A 444 -17.44 -18.14 -28.26
CA GLU A 444 -18.84 -17.87 -27.93
C GLU A 444 -19.78 -19.11 -28.17
N PRO A 445 -19.58 -19.93 -29.22
CA PRO A 445 -20.38 -21.14 -29.39
C PRO A 445 -20.27 -22.15 -28.24
N VAL A 446 -19.13 -22.19 -27.56
CA VAL A 446 -18.91 -23.06 -26.39
C VAL A 446 -19.71 -22.57 -25.19
N LEU A 447 -19.68 -21.23 -24.94
CA LEU A 447 -20.48 -20.61 -23.89
C LEU A 447 -22.00 -20.84 -24.15
N THR A 448 -22.42 -20.74 -25.40
CA THR A 448 -23.82 -20.96 -25.80
C THR A 448 -24.26 -22.40 -25.54
N ARG A 449 -23.42 -23.41 -25.80
CA ARG A 449 -23.75 -24.82 -25.48
C ARG A 449 -23.94 -25.06 -23.98
N GLY A 450 -23.19 -24.31 -23.13
CA GLY A 450 -23.33 -24.37 -21.67
C GLY A 450 -24.65 -23.80 -21.13
N LEU A 451 -25.43 -23.09 -21.95
CA LEU A 451 -26.74 -22.55 -21.54
C LEU A 451 -27.86 -23.62 -21.56
N THR A 452 -27.69 -24.75 -22.27
CA THR A 452 -28.66 -25.82 -22.29
C THR A 452 -28.45 -26.76 -21.09
N VAL A 453 -29.50 -26.92 -20.27
CA VAL A 453 -29.50 -27.83 -19.11
C VAL A 453 -30.70 -28.79 -19.27
N GLU A 454 -30.44 -30.11 -19.32
CA GLU A 454 -31.48 -31.12 -19.42
C GLU A 454 -31.97 -31.57 -18.03
N GLU A 455 -33.25 -31.78 -17.88
CA GLU A 455 -33.89 -32.17 -16.60
C GLU A 455 -33.33 -33.50 -16.06
N ASP A 456 -32.98 -34.43 -16.98
CA ASP A 456 -32.41 -35.72 -16.61
C ASP A 456 -30.98 -35.63 -16.12
N ASP A 457 -30.23 -34.60 -16.55
CA ASP A 457 -28.91 -34.30 -16.01
C ASP A 457 -29.02 -33.76 -14.59
N LEU A 458 -30.00 -32.91 -14.30
CA LEU A 458 -30.23 -32.41 -12.94
C LEU A 458 -30.59 -33.54 -11.97
N LYS A 459 -31.41 -34.51 -12.40
CA LYS A 459 -31.78 -35.66 -11.57
C LYS A 459 -30.57 -36.57 -11.29
N ARG A 460 -29.76 -36.86 -12.33
CA ARG A 460 -28.50 -37.61 -12.17
C ARG A 460 -27.55 -36.91 -11.24
N ASN A 461 -27.29 -35.62 -11.41
CA ASN A 461 -26.43 -34.83 -10.56
C ASN A 461 -26.88 -34.83 -9.08
N ALA A 462 -28.20 -34.75 -8.84
CA ALA A 462 -28.77 -34.82 -7.50
C ALA A 462 -28.47 -36.15 -6.81
N VAL A 463 -28.53 -37.26 -7.53
CA VAL A 463 -28.22 -38.60 -7.02
C VAL A 463 -26.70 -38.75 -6.78
N ASP A 464 -25.89 -38.30 -7.71
CA ASP A 464 -24.42 -38.43 -7.64
C ASP A 464 -23.81 -37.60 -6.51
N ARG A 465 -24.37 -36.39 -6.26
CA ARG A 465 -23.85 -35.49 -5.17
C ARG A 465 -24.39 -35.81 -3.79
N HIS A 466 -25.64 -36.18 -3.68
CA HIS A 466 -26.34 -36.33 -2.41
C HIS A 466 -26.68 -37.78 -2.06
N GLY A 467 -26.35 -38.71 -2.95
CA GLY A 467 -26.74 -40.11 -2.86
C GLY A 467 -28.23 -40.34 -3.13
N PRO A 468 -28.66 -41.61 -3.25
CA PRO A 468 -30.08 -41.96 -3.42
C PRO A 468 -30.85 -41.47 -2.19
N ALA A 469 -31.87 -40.62 -2.41
CA ALA A 469 -32.66 -40.05 -1.32
C ALA A 469 -33.60 -41.10 -0.72
N ALA A 470 -33.71 -41.11 0.59
CA ALA A 470 -34.57 -42.04 1.33
C ALA A 470 -36.09 -41.77 1.14
N ASP A 471 -36.47 -40.56 0.72
CA ASP A 471 -37.83 -40.16 0.43
C ASP A 471 -37.94 -39.20 -0.78
N VAL A 472 -39.16 -39.09 -1.34
CA VAL A 472 -39.47 -38.25 -2.47
C VAL A 472 -39.25 -36.76 -2.21
N SER A 473 -39.48 -36.29 -0.98
CA SER A 473 -39.37 -34.89 -0.61
C SER A 473 -37.89 -34.46 -0.62
N ARG A 474 -37.01 -35.30 -0.07
CA ARG A 474 -35.56 -35.07 -0.04
C ARG A 474 -34.98 -35.14 -1.47
N HIS A 475 -35.47 -36.06 -2.33
CA HIS A 475 -35.08 -36.10 -3.71
C HIS A 475 -35.47 -34.82 -4.48
N ARG A 476 -36.70 -34.31 -4.25
CA ARG A 476 -37.15 -33.03 -4.85
C ARG A 476 -36.29 -31.86 -4.39
N MET A 477 -35.95 -31.77 -3.09
CA MET A 477 -35.07 -30.73 -2.56
C MET A 477 -33.69 -30.77 -3.20
N ASN A 478 -33.12 -31.97 -3.36
CA ASN A 478 -31.79 -32.14 -3.98
C ASN A 478 -31.82 -31.72 -5.46
N VAL A 479 -32.84 -32.14 -6.24
CA VAL A 479 -33.00 -31.71 -7.64
C VAL A 479 -33.22 -30.20 -7.75
N GLU A 480 -33.96 -29.58 -6.83
CA GLU A 480 -34.14 -28.12 -6.82
C GLU A 480 -32.85 -27.36 -6.48
N ALA A 481 -32.00 -27.91 -5.61
CA ALA A 481 -30.68 -27.37 -5.34
C ALA A 481 -29.79 -27.38 -6.59
N GLU A 482 -29.79 -28.51 -7.34
CA GLU A 482 -29.08 -28.62 -8.63
C GLU A 482 -29.63 -27.65 -9.68
N ARG A 483 -30.96 -27.45 -9.74
CA ARG A 483 -31.60 -26.50 -10.63
C ARG A 483 -31.19 -25.06 -10.32
N ASN A 484 -31.14 -24.68 -9.05
CA ASN A 484 -30.69 -23.35 -8.60
C ASN A 484 -29.22 -23.12 -8.95
N GLU A 485 -28.40 -24.15 -8.82
CA GLU A 485 -26.97 -24.05 -9.19
C GLU A 485 -26.81 -23.92 -10.72
N ALA A 486 -27.58 -24.68 -11.51
CA ALA A 486 -27.59 -24.56 -12.96
C ALA A 486 -28.04 -23.18 -13.44
N ARG A 487 -29.06 -22.57 -12.80
CA ARG A 487 -29.51 -21.20 -13.08
C ARG A 487 -28.42 -20.18 -12.82
N ALA A 488 -27.75 -20.26 -11.66
CA ALA A 488 -26.64 -19.35 -11.32
C ALA A 488 -25.52 -19.48 -12.36
N TRP A 489 -25.27 -20.66 -12.86
CA TRP A 489 -24.31 -20.90 -13.93
C TRP A 489 -24.75 -20.29 -15.27
N GLN A 490 -25.96 -20.53 -15.70
CA GLN A 490 -26.51 -19.95 -16.93
C GLN A 490 -26.48 -18.40 -16.89
N ALA A 491 -26.82 -17.81 -15.76
CA ALA A 491 -26.72 -16.36 -15.56
C ALA A 491 -25.31 -15.85 -15.78
N LEU A 492 -24.30 -16.56 -15.26
CA LEU A 492 -22.90 -16.21 -15.40
C LEU A 492 -22.40 -16.34 -16.85
N LEU A 493 -22.85 -17.34 -17.58
CA LEU A 493 -22.59 -17.51 -19.02
C LEU A 493 -23.18 -16.37 -19.83
N LEU A 494 -24.42 -15.95 -19.55
CA LEU A 494 -25.07 -14.82 -20.23
C LEU A 494 -24.29 -13.53 -20.06
N LEU A 495 -23.81 -13.24 -18.85
CA LEU A 495 -22.95 -12.08 -18.57
C LEU A 495 -21.57 -12.18 -19.25
N SER A 496 -21.00 -13.39 -19.32
CA SER A 496 -19.73 -13.61 -20.04
C SER A 496 -19.88 -13.43 -21.56
N ILE A 497 -20.99 -13.82 -22.14
CA ILE A 497 -21.34 -13.57 -23.56
C ILE A 497 -21.51 -12.06 -23.77
N ALA A 498 -22.17 -11.37 -22.84
CA ALA A 498 -22.39 -9.92 -22.89
C ALA A 498 -21.07 -9.13 -22.90
N SER A 499 -20.11 -9.52 -22.09
CA SER A 499 -18.80 -8.83 -21.97
C SER A 499 -18.03 -8.78 -23.30
N ARG A 500 -18.31 -9.69 -24.23
CA ARG A 500 -17.67 -9.77 -25.55
C ARG A 500 -18.23 -8.81 -26.58
N ARG A 501 -19.39 -8.23 -26.32
CA ARG A 501 -20.06 -7.22 -27.18
C ARG A 501 -20.22 -7.68 -28.66
N SER A 502 -20.40 -8.98 -28.91
CA SER A 502 -20.63 -9.53 -30.25
C SER A 502 -22.06 -9.29 -30.72
N ARG A 503 -22.31 -9.25 -32.05
CA ARG A 503 -23.67 -9.17 -32.60
C ARG A 503 -24.50 -10.43 -32.33
N SER A 504 -23.90 -11.60 -32.39
CA SER A 504 -24.51 -12.90 -32.06
C SER A 504 -24.89 -12.96 -30.58
N GLY A 505 -23.99 -12.54 -29.68
CA GLY A 505 -24.25 -12.50 -28.26
C GLY A 505 -25.39 -11.56 -27.90
N ARG A 506 -25.51 -10.40 -28.56
CA ARG A 506 -26.66 -9.52 -28.36
C ARG A 506 -27.99 -10.17 -28.71
N ARG A 507 -28.07 -10.80 -29.87
CA ARG A 507 -29.30 -11.53 -30.28
C ARG A 507 -29.69 -12.63 -29.32
N LEU A 508 -28.69 -13.38 -28.83
CA LEU A 508 -28.90 -14.42 -27.83
C LEU A 508 -29.45 -13.83 -26.53
N LEU A 509 -28.89 -12.74 -26.03
CA LEU A 509 -29.36 -12.06 -24.84
C LEU A 509 -30.78 -11.51 -25.00
N GLU A 510 -31.14 -10.97 -26.17
CA GLU A 510 -32.51 -10.56 -26.51
C GLU A 510 -33.50 -11.72 -26.38
N THR A 511 -33.11 -12.93 -26.81
CA THR A 511 -33.94 -14.15 -26.65
C THR A 511 -34.11 -14.53 -25.18
N TRP A 512 -33.01 -14.51 -24.41
CA TRP A 512 -32.99 -14.88 -22.99
C TRP A 512 -33.62 -13.82 -22.05
N ALA A 513 -33.74 -12.56 -22.49
CA ALA A 513 -34.42 -11.52 -21.74
C ALA A 513 -35.92 -11.75 -21.52
N HIS A 514 -36.53 -12.64 -22.35
CA HIS A 514 -37.96 -12.97 -22.33
C HIS A 514 -38.24 -14.39 -21.80
N VAL A 515 -37.24 -15.08 -21.25
CA VAL A 515 -37.44 -16.42 -20.68
C VAL A 515 -38.28 -16.34 -19.40
N ALA A 516 -39.05 -17.40 -19.15
CA ALA A 516 -39.97 -17.49 -18.00
C ALA A 516 -39.24 -17.45 -16.63
N ASP A 517 -37.96 -17.83 -16.58
CA ASP A 517 -37.16 -17.77 -15.38
C ASP A 517 -36.71 -16.34 -15.09
N PRO A 518 -37.13 -15.74 -13.95
CA PRO A 518 -36.88 -14.33 -13.67
C PRO A 518 -35.39 -14.00 -13.41
N GLU A 519 -34.60 -14.96 -12.90
CA GLU A 519 -33.16 -14.74 -12.63
C GLU A 519 -32.37 -14.73 -13.95
N LEU A 520 -32.69 -15.61 -14.86
CA LEU A 520 -32.04 -15.68 -16.17
C LEU A 520 -32.44 -14.49 -17.06
N ALA A 521 -33.72 -14.09 -17.02
CA ALA A 521 -34.17 -12.88 -17.70
C ALA A 521 -33.46 -11.61 -17.20
N VAL A 522 -33.24 -11.48 -15.89
CA VAL A 522 -32.49 -10.37 -15.29
C VAL A 522 -31.03 -10.41 -15.73
N ALA A 523 -30.38 -11.56 -15.74
CA ALA A 523 -29.00 -11.70 -16.20
C ALA A 523 -28.85 -11.34 -17.69
N ALA A 524 -29.79 -11.73 -18.53
CA ALA A 524 -29.80 -11.37 -19.95
C ALA A 524 -30.04 -9.87 -20.15
N GLN A 525 -30.95 -9.25 -19.40
CA GLN A 525 -31.19 -7.81 -19.41
C GLN A 525 -29.98 -7.02 -18.93
N ALA A 526 -29.29 -7.49 -17.85
CA ALA A 526 -28.02 -6.93 -17.42
C ALA A 526 -26.97 -7.01 -18.53
N GLY A 527 -26.92 -8.12 -19.25
CA GLY A 527 -26.08 -8.27 -20.43
C GLY A 527 -26.41 -7.25 -21.54
N LEU A 528 -27.69 -7.05 -21.86
CA LEU A 528 -28.12 -6.03 -22.86
C LEU A 528 -27.78 -4.60 -22.41
N ALA A 529 -27.88 -4.29 -21.11
CA ALA A 529 -27.45 -3.02 -20.54
C ALA A 529 -25.96 -2.75 -20.76
N MET A 530 -25.10 -3.81 -20.73
CA MET A 530 -23.68 -3.69 -21.08
C MET A 530 -23.45 -3.29 -22.56
N TYR A 531 -24.39 -3.58 -23.46
CA TYR A 531 -24.38 -3.09 -24.84
C TYR A 531 -24.89 -1.64 -24.96
N GLY A 532 -25.30 -1.00 -23.84
CA GLY A 532 -25.84 0.36 -23.83
C GLY A 532 -27.31 0.46 -24.20
N ASP A 533 -28.10 -0.63 -24.03
CA ASP A 533 -29.54 -0.64 -24.30
C ASP A 533 -30.31 0.09 -23.19
N PRO A 534 -30.91 1.28 -23.47
CA PRO A 534 -31.59 2.08 -22.44
C PRO A 534 -32.88 1.44 -21.92
N LYS A 535 -33.52 0.56 -22.71
CA LYS A 535 -34.73 -0.16 -22.29
C LYS A 535 -34.37 -1.22 -21.26
N ALA A 536 -33.31 -1.98 -21.52
CA ALA A 536 -32.81 -2.96 -20.58
C ALA A 536 -32.41 -2.35 -19.24
N VAL A 537 -31.79 -1.18 -19.26
CA VAL A 537 -31.44 -0.42 -18.02
C VAL A 537 -32.70 -0.02 -17.25
N ALA A 538 -33.72 0.51 -17.92
CA ALA A 538 -34.97 0.94 -17.29
C ALA A 538 -35.75 -0.26 -16.68
N GLU A 539 -35.80 -1.38 -17.39
CA GLU A 539 -36.45 -2.61 -16.90
C GLU A 539 -35.72 -3.23 -15.70
N LEU A 540 -34.38 -3.19 -15.69
CA LEU A 540 -33.58 -3.64 -14.54
C LEU A 540 -33.83 -2.75 -13.31
N GLN A 541 -33.90 -1.45 -13.48
CA GLN A 541 -34.19 -0.50 -12.39
C GLN A 541 -35.58 -0.77 -11.80
N ALA A 542 -36.60 -0.94 -12.65
CA ALA A 542 -37.95 -1.25 -12.22
C ALA A 542 -38.05 -2.61 -11.46
N ARG A 543 -37.27 -3.60 -11.87
CA ARG A 543 -37.24 -4.91 -11.19
C ARG A 543 -36.44 -4.91 -9.89
N ALA A 544 -35.43 -4.06 -9.75
CA ALA A 544 -34.61 -3.94 -8.53
C ALA A 544 -35.45 -3.54 -7.30
N ASP A 545 -36.55 -2.80 -7.53
CA ASP A 545 -37.43 -2.30 -6.46
C ASP A 545 -38.53 -3.29 -6.05
N VAL A 546 -38.83 -4.31 -6.87
CA VAL A 546 -39.98 -5.20 -6.71
C VAL A 546 -39.61 -6.65 -6.35
N CYS A 547 -38.40 -7.11 -6.61
CA CYS A 547 -38.02 -8.53 -6.47
C CYS A 547 -37.36 -8.89 -5.15
N ARG A 548 -37.67 -10.11 -4.62
CA ARG A 548 -36.89 -10.78 -3.55
C ARG A 548 -35.39 -10.93 -3.87
N ALA A 549 -35.00 -10.90 -5.13
CA ALA A 549 -33.62 -10.88 -5.63
C ALA A 549 -32.99 -9.46 -5.64
N GLY A 550 -33.67 -8.45 -5.11
CA GLY A 550 -33.29 -7.03 -5.13
C GLY A 550 -31.81 -6.73 -4.81
N PRO A 551 -31.20 -7.34 -3.77
CA PRO A 551 -29.78 -7.10 -3.46
C PRO A 551 -28.83 -7.59 -4.57
N ARG A 552 -29.11 -8.76 -5.18
CA ARG A 552 -28.29 -9.31 -6.28
C ARG A 552 -28.47 -8.51 -7.58
N VAL A 553 -29.69 -8.08 -7.88
CA VAL A 553 -29.97 -7.22 -9.02
C VAL A 553 -29.32 -5.86 -8.88
N ARG A 554 -29.33 -5.26 -7.67
CA ARG A 554 -28.61 -4.01 -7.39
C ARG A 554 -27.10 -4.17 -7.58
N MET A 555 -26.52 -5.26 -7.10
CA MET A 555 -25.10 -5.56 -7.28
C MET A 555 -24.71 -5.74 -8.75
N LEU A 556 -25.60 -6.36 -9.56
CA LEU A 556 -25.44 -6.48 -11.02
C LEU A 556 -25.61 -5.11 -11.70
N LEU A 557 -26.59 -4.30 -11.28
CA LEU A 557 -26.79 -2.93 -11.78
C LEU A 557 -25.59 -2.04 -11.47
N GLU A 558 -24.99 -2.16 -10.31
CA GLU A 558 -23.77 -1.43 -9.94
C GLU A 558 -22.55 -1.84 -10.79
N GLN A 559 -22.52 -3.09 -11.28
CA GLN A 559 -21.44 -3.57 -12.15
C GLN A 559 -21.66 -3.21 -13.63
N VAL A 560 -22.92 -3.17 -14.08
CA VAL A 560 -23.30 -3.00 -15.49
C VAL A 560 -23.58 -1.53 -15.84
N VAL A 561 -24.26 -0.82 -14.96
CA VAL A 561 -24.40 0.62 -14.97
C VAL A 561 -23.49 1.12 -13.84
N PRO A 562 -22.21 1.41 -14.13
CA PRO A 562 -21.42 2.05 -13.11
C PRO A 562 -22.25 3.25 -12.64
N PRO A 563 -22.49 3.41 -11.33
CA PRO A 563 -23.06 4.65 -10.83
C PRO A 563 -22.23 5.71 -11.49
N ARG A 564 -22.87 6.68 -12.21
CA ARG A 564 -22.18 7.80 -12.92
C ARG A 564 -20.90 8.01 -12.18
N ALA A 565 -19.77 7.69 -12.82
CA ALA A 565 -18.50 7.54 -12.10
C ALA A 565 -18.35 8.83 -11.32
N LYS A 566 -18.67 8.77 -10.02
CA LYS A 566 -18.58 9.88 -9.10
C LYS A 566 -17.09 10.05 -8.96
N LEU A 567 -16.56 10.81 -9.94
CA LEU A 567 -15.14 11.09 -10.01
C LEU A 567 -14.74 11.73 -8.69
N PRO A 568 -13.63 11.29 -8.09
CA PRO A 568 -13.08 12.00 -6.95
C PRO A 568 -12.90 13.48 -7.35
N PRO A 569 -12.97 14.42 -6.39
CA PRO A 569 -12.72 15.82 -6.65
C PRO A 569 -11.46 16.00 -7.49
N ARG A 570 -11.53 16.77 -8.58
CA ARG A 570 -10.39 17.02 -9.46
C ARG A 570 -10.00 18.51 -9.40
N PRO A 571 -8.71 18.83 -9.49
CA PRO A 571 -8.28 20.22 -9.62
C PRO A 571 -8.93 20.87 -10.86
N VAL A 572 -9.36 22.12 -10.73
CA VAL A 572 -9.86 22.96 -11.84
C VAL A 572 -8.68 23.79 -12.33
N SER A 573 -8.07 23.41 -13.45
CA SER A 573 -6.86 24.06 -13.95
C SER A 573 -7.10 25.20 -14.94
N ASP A 574 -8.24 25.24 -15.68
CA ASP A 574 -8.37 26.09 -16.85
C ASP A 574 -9.70 26.84 -16.95
N ASP A 575 -10.61 26.80 -15.97
CA ASP A 575 -11.87 27.51 -16.01
C ASP A 575 -11.76 28.83 -15.21
N ALA A 576 -11.50 29.92 -15.93
CA ALA A 576 -11.32 31.23 -15.33
C ALA A 576 -12.57 31.77 -14.59
N ASP A 577 -13.75 31.21 -14.88
CA ASP A 577 -15.03 31.60 -14.29
C ASP A 577 -15.44 30.64 -13.12
N ALA A 578 -14.68 29.58 -12.85
CA ALA A 578 -14.97 28.69 -11.74
C ALA A 578 -14.81 29.42 -10.41
N HIS A 579 -15.80 29.29 -9.55
CA HIS A 579 -15.77 29.87 -8.20
C HIS A 579 -16.16 28.86 -7.13
N CYS A 580 -15.63 29.06 -5.96
CA CYS A 580 -15.92 28.21 -4.80
C CYS A 580 -17.39 28.30 -4.40
N SER A 581 -18.10 27.19 -4.42
CA SER A 581 -19.52 27.11 -4.01
C SER A 581 -19.77 27.48 -2.53
N CYS A 582 -18.73 27.40 -1.69
CA CYS A 582 -18.82 27.79 -0.28
C CYS A 582 -18.56 29.27 -0.03
N CYS A 583 -17.52 29.89 -0.59
CA CYS A 583 -17.12 31.26 -0.25
C CYS A 583 -17.06 32.22 -1.43
N GLY A 584 -17.39 31.78 -2.63
CA GLY A 584 -17.42 32.62 -3.86
C GLY A 584 -16.05 33.01 -4.44
N ARG A 585 -14.92 32.56 -3.85
CA ARG A 585 -13.58 32.87 -4.40
C ARG A 585 -13.42 32.26 -5.79
N THR A 586 -12.88 33.07 -6.70
CA THR A 586 -12.57 32.64 -8.08
C THR A 586 -11.24 31.89 -8.14
N ALA A 587 -10.94 31.27 -9.27
CA ALA A 587 -9.65 30.63 -9.53
C ALA A 587 -8.46 31.62 -9.42
N ARG A 588 -8.69 32.92 -9.52
CA ARG A 588 -7.65 33.96 -9.34
C ARG A 588 -7.36 34.27 -7.87
N ASP A 589 -8.36 34.06 -6.99
CA ASP A 589 -8.27 34.37 -5.55
C ASP A 589 -7.97 33.17 -4.67
N ALA A 590 -8.01 31.99 -5.23
CA ALA A 590 -7.74 30.72 -4.57
C ALA A 590 -6.55 30.04 -5.24
N GLU A 591 -5.60 29.53 -4.46
CA GLU A 591 -4.47 28.77 -5.00
C GLU A 591 -4.94 27.48 -5.71
N HIS A 592 -6.00 26.85 -5.19
CA HIS A 592 -6.57 25.61 -5.74
C HIS A 592 -8.09 25.62 -5.64
N LEU A 593 -8.74 25.20 -6.72
CA LEU A 593 -10.16 24.86 -6.78
C LEU A 593 -10.31 23.37 -7.09
N MET A 594 -11.22 22.72 -6.37
CA MET A 594 -11.52 21.30 -6.52
C MET A 594 -12.97 21.14 -6.97
N ALA A 595 -13.19 20.57 -8.15
CA ALA A 595 -14.52 20.31 -8.67
C ALA A 595 -14.99 18.89 -8.33
N GLY A 596 -16.21 18.78 -7.83
CA GLY A 596 -16.98 17.55 -7.69
C GLY A 596 -18.09 17.44 -8.73
N SER A 597 -19.10 16.57 -8.49
CA SER A 597 -20.25 16.41 -9.39
C SER A 597 -21.12 17.65 -9.46
N ASP A 598 -21.39 18.28 -8.32
CA ASP A 598 -22.39 19.35 -8.16
C ASP A 598 -21.84 20.59 -7.42
N ALA A 599 -20.56 20.60 -7.07
CA ALA A 599 -19.95 21.71 -6.35
C ALA A 599 -18.46 21.87 -6.65
N VAL A 600 -17.97 23.10 -6.43
CA VAL A 600 -16.54 23.45 -6.46
C VAL A 600 -16.16 23.97 -5.08
N ILE A 601 -15.01 23.57 -4.54
CA ILE A 601 -14.53 24.03 -3.25
C ILE A 601 -13.06 24.49 -3.33
N CYS A 602 -12.72 25.63 -2.72
CA CYS A 602 -11.35 26.12 -2.69
C CYS A 602 -10.53 25.51 -1.55
N ASN A 603 -9.19 25.57 -1.68
CA ASN A 603 -8.23 25.09 -0.68
C ASN A 603 -8.53 25.63 0.73
N VAL A 604 -8.85 26.90 0.87
CA VAL A 604 -9.16 27.53 2.17
C VAL A 604 -10.41 26.91 2.81
N CYS A 605 -11.45 26.65 2.03
CA CYS A 605 -12.68 26.02 2.53
C CYS A 605 -12.47 24.55 2.87
N VAL A 606 -11.68 23.80 2.09
CA VAL A 606 -11.30 22.41 2.39
C VAL A 606 -10.56 22.33 3.72
N VAL A 607 -9.57 23.18 3.95
CA VAL A 607 -8.81 23.23 5.20
C VAL A 607 -9.70 23.62 6.39
N ASP A 608 -10.59 24.60 6.22
CA ASP A 608 -11.51 25.03 7.29
C ASP A 608 -12.50 23.92 7.67
N VAL A 609 -13.08 23.20 6.70
CA VAL A 609 -13.93 22.03 6.95
C VAL A 609 -13.12 20.94 7.67
N GLY A 610 -11.89 20.70 7.23
CA GLY A 610 -10.98 19.72 7.85
C GLY A 610 -10.70 20.01 9.33
N ARG A 611 -10.50 21.30 9.66
CA ARG A 611 -10.26 21.76 11.05
C ARG A 611 -11.53 21.71 11.94
N LYS A 612 -12.69 22.01 11.38
CA LYS A 612 -13.96 22.17 12.11
C LYS A 612 -14.91 20.97 11.97
N ARG A 613 -14.41 19.78 11.60
CA ARG A 613 -15.22 18.57 11.31
C ARG A 613 -16.33 18.31 12.36
N ARG A 614 -16.02 18.45 13.67
CA ARG A 614 -16.99 18.22 14.76
C ARG A 614 -18.12 19.26 14.82
N GLN A 615 -17.87 20.47 14.33
CA GLN A 615 -18.83 21.60 14.39
C GLN A 615 -19.69 21.68 13.12
N LEU A 616 -19.23 21.05 12.03
CA LEU A 616 -19.84 21.14 10.69
C LEU A 616 -20.53 19.84 10.25
N ALA A 617 -20.86 18.94 11.21
CA ALA A 617 -21.58 17.71 10.89
C ALA A 617 -22.91 18.03 10.19
N ALA A 618 -23.13 17.41 9.03
CA ALA A 618 -24.35 17.57 8.26
C ALA A 618 -25.48 16.68 8.81
N PRO A 619 -26.77 16.96 8.51
CA PRO A 619 -27.87 16.06 8.84
C PRO A 619 -27.73 14.66 8.25
N ASP A 620 -28.39 13.67 8.84
CA ASP A 620 -28.26 12.25 8.45
C ASP A 620 -28.75 11.94 7.03
N ASP A 621 -29.58 12.80 6.44
CA ASP A 621 -30.07 12.72 5.06
C ASP A 621 -29.16 13.42 4.03
N ALA A 622 -28.08 14.04 4.48
CA ALA A 622 -27.17 14.78 3.62
C ALA A 622 -26.41 13.87 2.66
N THR A 623 -26.26 14.33 1.43
CA THR A 623 -25.49 13.67 0.37
C THR A 623 -24.31 14.52 -0.06
N CYS A 624 -23.17 13.89 -0.23
CA CYS A 624 -21.95 14.59 -0.64
C CYS A 624 -22.11 15.21 -2.05
N ALA A 625 -21.95 16.53 -2.17
CA ALA A 625 -22.04 17.26 -3.45
C ALA A 625 -20.90 16.89 -4.43
N PHE A 626 -19.85 16.21 -3.97
CA PHE A 626 -18.70 15.81 -4.79
C PHE A 626 -18.83 14.39 -5.34
N CYS A 627 -19.25 13.42 -4.52
CA CYS A 627 -19.37 12.03 -4.94
C CYS A 627 -20.77 11.45 -4.74
N GLY A 628 -21.73 12.21 -4.17
CA GLY A 628 -23.12 11.86 -3.92
C GLY A 628 -23.31 10.68 -2.94
N LYS A 629 -22.30 10.30 -2.18
CA LYS A 629 -22.43 9.33 -1.10
C LYS A 629 -23.23 9.91 0.06
N THR A 630 -24.06 9.09 0.68
CA THR A 630 -24.83 9.43 1.86
C THR A 630 -24.00 9.30 3.15
N HIS A 631 -24.55 9.77 4.27
CA HIS A 631 -23.93 9.64 5.58
C HIS A 631 -23.70 8.15 5.99
N LEU A 632 -24.55 7.24 5.53
CA LEU A 632 -24.43 5.80 5.79
C LEU A 632 -23.29 5.10 5.01
N GLU A 633 -22.89 5.69 3.90
CA GLU A 633 -21.84 5.14 3.01
C GLU A 633 -20.45 5.68 3.34
N THR A 634 -20.34 6.66 4.24
CA THR A 634 -19.09 7.34 4.62
C THR A 634 -18.95 7.47 6.12
N ARG A 635 -17.75 7.82 6.59
CA ARG A 635 -17.51 8.08 8.03
C ARG A 635 -18.10 9.39 8.53
N GLY A 636 -18.73 10.18 7.68
CA GLY A 636 -19.39 11.42 7.99
C GLY A 636 -19.52 12.35 6.78
N VAL A 637 -20.52 13.20 6.80
CA VAL A 637 -20.71 14.29 5.85
C VAL A 637 -20.66 15.61 6.61
N TYR A 638 -20.02 16.62 6.07
CA TYR A 638 -19.79 17.91 6.68
C TYR A 638 -20.41 19.02 5.82
N ARG A 639 -21.20 19.91 6.43
CA ARG A 639 -21.88 21.01 5.72
C ARG A 639 -21.21 22.34 5.99
N LYS A 640 -20.84 23.04 4.92
CA LYS A 640 -20.35 24.40 4.99
C LYS A 640 -21.07 25.27 3.95
N GLN A 641 -21.81 26.29 4.42
CA GLN A 641 -22.54 27.23 3.59
C GLN A 641 -23.42 26.55 2.52
N GLY A 642 -24.12 25.49 2.90
CA GLY A 642 -25.01 24.74 2.00
C GLY A 642 -24.35 23.69 1.13
N VAL A 643 -23.03 23.55 1.17
CA VAL A 643 -22.28 22.52 0.43
C VAL A 643 -21.91 21.38 1.36
N ASP A 644 -22.29 20.17 0.98
CA ASP A 644 -22.01 18.94 1.72
C ASP A 644 -20.80 18.22 1.14
N ILE A 645 -19.82 17.88 1.97
CA ILE A 645 -18.64 17.12 1.57
C ILE A 645 -18.43 15.94 2.52
N CYS A 646 -18.27 14.73 1.99
CA CYS A 646 -18.01 13.55 2.81
C CYS A 646 -16.55 13.49 3.27
N SER A 647 -16.31 12.69 4.32
CA SER A 647 -14.96 12.47 4.87
C SER A 647 -13.93 12.00 3.82
N GLU A 648 -14.34 11.14 2.89
CA GLU A 648 -13.46 10.60 1.85
C GLU A 648 -13.08 11.67 0.81
N CYS A 649 -14.04 12.46 0.32
CA CYS A 649 -13.77 13.55 -0.61
C CYS A 649 -12.93 14.66 0.05
N LEU A 650 -13.17 14.94 1.32
CA LEU A 650 -12.40 15.92 2.08
C LEU A 650 -10.94 15.46 2.25
N GLU A 651 -10.72 14.20 2.62
CA GLU A 651 -9.37 13.63 2.76
C GLU A 651 -8.64 13.53 1.42
N PHE A 652 -9.36 13.21 0.35
CA PHE A 652 -8.79 13.20 -1.00
C PHE A 652 -8.36 14.61 -1.43
N SER A 653 -9.20 15.64 -1.21
CA SER A 653 -8.89 17.01 -1.55
C SER A 653 -7.71 17.58 -0.76
N LEU A 654 -7.65 17.28 0.55
CA LEU A 654 -6.50 17.63 1.39
C LEU A 654 -5.20 16.95 0.89
N GLY A 655 -5.27 15.66 0.53
CA GLY A 655 -4.11 14.92 0.03
C GLY A 655 -3.61 15.42 -1.33
N LEU A 656 -4.49 15.93 -2.21
CA LEU A 656 -4.06 16.55 -3.47
C LEU A 656 -3.31 17.87 -3.22
N MET A 657 -3.84 18.73 -2.36
CA MET A 657 -3.20 19.99 -1.99
C MET A 657 -1.83 19.78 -1.34
N GLU A 658 -1.74 18.79 -0.44
CA GLU A 658 -0.47 18.40 0.19
C GLU A 658 0.58 17.96 -0.84
N ARG A 659 0.17 17.22 -1.87
CA ARG A 659 1.07 16.78 -2.96
C ARG A 659 1.55 17.95 -3.81
N GLU A 660 0.66 18.82 -4.23
CA GLU A 660 1.02 19.98 -5.05
C GLU A 660 1.99 20.90 -4.31
N GLU A 661 1.77 21.15 -3.02
CA GLU A 661 2.71 21.93 -2.20
C GLU A 661 4.09 21.28 -2.08
N VAL A 662 4.15 19.95 -1.93
CA VAL A 662 5.40 19.19 -1.92
C VAL A 662 6.07 19.26 -3.30
N ASP A 663 5.33 19.07 -4.39
CA ASP A 663 5.88 19.08 -5.74
C ASP A 663 6.47 20.44 -6.11
N GLN A 664 5.77 21.54 -5.80
CA GLN A 664 6.26 22.89 -6.00
C GLN A 664 7.53 23.17 -5.16
N PHE A 665 7.54 22.76 -3.90
CA PHE A 665 8.72 22.91 -3.06
C PHE A 665 9.90 22.11 -3.59
N LEU A 666 9.72 20.83 -3.93
CA LEU A 666 10.79 19.97 -4.44
C LEU A 666 11.34 20.46 -5.79
N ALA A 667 10.49 21.03 -6.65
CA ALA A 667 10.91 21.62 -7.91
C ALA A 667 11.75 22.90 -7.72
N SER A 668 11.45 23.68 -6.68
CA SER A 668 12.18 24.92 -6.34
C SER A 668 13.53 24.70 -5.67
N TRP A 669 13.73 23.51 -5.17
CA TRP A 669 14.96 23.06 -4.51
C TRP A 669 15.93 22.45 -5.51
#